data_3947b3f6f7fc499bbe08c1203aa11254
#
_entry.id   3947b3f6f7fc499bbe08c1203aa11254
#
_cell.length_a   1.000
_cell.length_b   1.000
_cell.length_c   1.000
_cell.angle_alpha   90.00
_cell.angle_beta   90.00
_cell.angle_gamma   90.00
#
_symmetry.space_group_name_H-M   'P 1'
#
loop_
_entity.id
_entity.type
_entity.pdbx_description
1 polymer ?
#
loop_
_entity_poly.entity_id
_entity_poly.type
_entity_poly.pdbx_seq_one_letter_code
_entity_poly.pdbx_strand_id
1 'polypeptide(L)'
;VGAVVRKPGSRLFFTRREPGEQQLKLVLREPAAAGGAAERVLVDPDALSQAAGRPVALQGFSPSPDGRLLAYGLQAGGAEIGELHVVEVATGRPVMPPIDRIRGASVSWLEDSSGFFYSRLREGYDRGPRGERFNDTARHFRSLDGSDRLVFSASREPALGLPVFATGYIFEIPGTGQAGMWVALGVERNGLFFVAGLEDAKAGRAKWRKVFGAEDEVRSLVGAADAFYLLSAKGAPRFQVLRMSAREPDLARAQVVVPQGEGAIGEIAAARDALYFTRRDGVNTRLYRRAHEVSAAAGAAAVSAGTRVPATEEAALPALGSVDILGADRRQDGVAVRQGSWTRVSRTMVWEPGAGAQPLQLAREGAFDAPPGLQVREVMVPSHDGVRVPLTVISREGLALDGRNPTILYGYGAYGTVENPGFGPRLLAWLERGGVYAIAHVRGGGIFGREWHEAGRKTTKPNTWKDAIAAAEWLVRERYTSPARLALSGGSAGGILVGRAITERPDLFAVALPSVPVLDTVRSELRANGVANIPEYGTVKKEDEFRGLLAMSSYHAVREGTRYPAVLLLHGVNDARVDVWQSTKFYARLSAAQAGERPVLMRLDYEAGHGSGASREQAQQRQADTWAFVLWQFGVPGFEPAALR
;
A
#
# COMPACT_ATOMS: atom_id res chain seq x y z
N VAL A 1 13.06 2.05 9.61
CA VAL A 1 11.85 1.93 10.45
C VAL A 1 10.66 1.63 9.55
N GLY A 2 9.88 0.62 9.93
CA GLY A 2 8.64 0.23 9.23
C GLY A 2 7.38 0.78 9.91
N ALA A 3 6.47 -0.12 10.35
CA ALA A 3 5.26 0.25 11.08
C ALA A 3 5.58 0.78 12.49
N VAL A 4 4.73 1.69 12.98
CA VAL A 4 4.80 2.24 14.34
C VAL A 4 3.40 2.28 14.94
N VAL A 5 3.24 1.78 16.17
CA VAL A 5 2.00 1.82 16.94
C VAL A 5 2.28 2.41 18.32
N ARG A 6 1.56 3.47 18.67
CA ARG A 6 1.60 4.09 19.99
C ARG A 6 0.59 3.41 20.93
N LYS A 7 0.95 3.23 22.17
CA LYS A 7 0.07 2.74 23.24
C LYS A 7 0.17 3.61 24.50
N PRO A 8 -0.85 3.60 25.38
CA PRO A 8 -0.81 4.34 26.65
C PRO A 8 0.49 4.11 27.43
N GLY A 9 0.92 5.12 28.19
CA GLY A 9 2.19 5.10 28.92
C GLY A 9 3.42 5.35 28.04
N SER A 10 3.28 6.07 26.92
CA SER A 10 4.37 6.40 25.96
C SER A 10 5.08 5.17 25.39
N ARG A 11 4.40 4.05 25.33
CA ARG A 11 4.91 2.80 24.77
C ARG A 11 4.83 2.84 23.26
N LEU A 12 5.92 2.47 22.57
CA LEU A 12 6.02 2.41 21.12
C LEU A 12 6.37 0.99 20.68
N PHE A 13 5.51 0.40 19.87
CA PHE A 13 5.78 -0.85 19.15
C PHE A 13 6.14 -0.47 17.71
N PHE A 14 7.28 -0.91 17.22
CA PHE A 14 7.71 -0.55 15.87
C PHE A 14 8.60 -1.61 15.25
N THR A 15 8.69 -1.59 13.93
CA THR A 15 9.63 -2.47 13.22
C THR A 15 10.86 -1.68 12.78
N ARG A 16 12.03 -2.26 13.02
CA ARG A 16 13.32 -1.69 12.65
C ARG A 16 14.26 -2.78 12.13
N ARG A 17 15.14 -2.40 11.23
CA ARG A 17 16.25 -3.21 10.76
C ARG A 17 17.53 -2.41 10.88
N GLU A 18 18.48 -2.92 11.65
CA GLU A 18 19.80 -2.32 11.83
C GLU A 18 20.74 -2.68 10.66
N PRO A 19 21.88 -1.99 10.53
CA PRO A 19 22.91 -2.39 9.59
C PRO A 19 23.35 -3.85 9.82
N GLY A 20 23.46 -4.64 8.74
CA GLY A 20 23.82 -6.06 8.80
C GLY A 20 22.65 -7.03 8.96
N GLU A 21 21.51 -6.59 9.46
CA GLU A 21 20.31 -7.43 9.59
C GLU A 21 19.61 -7.66 8.26
N GLN A 22 18.99 -8.83 8.09
CA GLN A 22 18.29 -9.23 6.86
C GLN A 22 16.81 -8.84 6.89
N GLN A 23 16.15 -8.96 8.05
CA GLN A 23 14.72 -8.73 8.23
C GLN A 23 14.43 -7.57 9.19
N LEU A 24 13.19 -7.08 9.15
CA LEU A 24 12.68 -6.12 10.13
C LEU A 24 12.36 -6.85 11.44
N LYS A 25 12.98 -6.45 12.54
CA LYS A 25 12.66 -6.91 13.90
C LYS A 25 11.51 -6.09 14.49
N LEU A 26 10.69 -6.70 15.34
CA LEU A 26 9.69 -5.99 16.13
C LEU A 26 10.29 -5.57 17.46
N VAL A 27 10.25 -4.28 17.74
CA VAL A 27 10.89 -3.64 18.90
C VAL A 27 9.83 -2.94 19.74
N LEU A 28 9.94 -3.03 21.04
CA LEU A 28 9.22 -2.22 22.02
C LEU A 28 10.17 -1.19 22.62
N ARG A 29 9.72 0.06 22.66
CA ARG A 29 10.33 1.15 23.42
C ARG A 29 9.39 1.57 24.54
N GLU A 30 9.90 1.62 25.76
CA GLU A 30 9.20 2.04 26.97
C GLU A 30 9.97 3.14 27.68
N PRO A 31 9.30 4.07 28.43
CA PRO A 31 10.00 4.99 29.32
C PRO A 31 10.83 4.20 30.34
N ALA A 32 12.06 4.62 30.57
CA ALA A 32 12.93 4.00 31.59
C ALA A 32 12.78 4.71 32.94
N ALA A 33 12.85 3.95 34.04
CA ALA A 33 12.71 4.47 35.41
C ALA A 33 13.73 5.55 35.81
N ALA A 34 14.93 5.51 35.19
CA ALA A 34 16.01 6.48 35.43
C ALA A 34 15.99 7.68 34.46
N GLY A 35 14.90 7.87 33.72
CA GLY A 35 14.83 8.81 32.59
C GLY A 35 15.39 8.21 31.29
N GLY A 36 14.92 8.72 30.15
CA GLY A 36 15.23 8.16 28.83
C GLY A 36 14.25 7.06 28.40
N ALA A 37 14.71 6.17 27.51
CA ALA A 37 13.89 5.09 26.95
C ALA A 37 14.66 3.77 26.92
N ALA A 38 13.98 2.67 27.27
CA ALA A 38 14.51 1.31 27.14
C ALA A 38 13.88 0.64 25.90
N GLU A 39 14.71 -0.05 25.13
CA GLU A 39 14.27 -0.81 23.97
C GLU A 39 14.51 -2.30 24.16
N ARG A 40 13.55 -3.09 23.68
CA ARG A 40 13.62 -4.54 23.72
C ARG A 40 13.09 -5.14 22.41
N VAL A 41 13.86 -6.06 21.83
CA VAL A 41 13.39 -6.86 20.68
C VAL A 41 12.36 -7.86 21.17
N LEU A 42 11.17 -7.82 20.60
CA LEU A 42 10.08 -8.76 20.90
C LEU A 42 10.07 -9.94 19.93
N VAL A 43 10.36 -9.70 18.64
CA VAL A 43 10.43 -10.73 17.61
C VAL A 43 11.65 -10.46 16.73
N ASP A 44 12.49 -11.48 16.57
CA ASP A 44 13.67 -11.48 15.70
C ASP A 44 13.50 -12.49 14.55
N PRO A 45 13.07 -12.03 13.35
CA PRO A 45 12.90 -12.93 12.22
C PRO A 45 14.21 -13.50 11.67
N ASP A 46 15.37 -12.84 11.89
CA ASP A 46 16.66 -13.40 11.46
C ASP A 46 17.02 -14.63 12.28
N ALA A 47 16.82 -14.61 13.60
CA ALA A 47 16.99 -15.78 14.46
C ALA A 47 16.01 -16.90 14.12
N LEU A 48 14.75 -16.55 13.83
CA LEU A 48 13.74 -17.51 13.39
C LEU A 48 14.07 -18.14 12.04
N SER A 49 14.64 -17.36 11.11
CA SER A 49 15.09 -17.84 9.80
C SER A 49 16.22 -18.86 9.94
N GLN A 50 17.19 -18.58 10.82
CA GLN A 50 18.29 -19.52 11.12
C GLN A 50 17.76 -20.84 11.70
N ALA A 51 16.85 -20.76 12.68
CA ALA A 51 16.26 -21.95 13.30
C ALA A 51 15.40 -22.77 12.32
N ALA A 52 14.72 -22.11 11.38
CA ALA A 52 13.85 -22.77 10.39
C ALA A 52 14.60 -23.26 9.13
N GLY A 53 15.86 -22.83 8.92
CA GLY A 53 16.63 -23.12 7.70
C GLY A 53 16.06 -22.50 6.43
N ARG A 54 15.20 -21.49 6.56
CA ARG A 54 14.55 -20.77 5.44
C ARG A 54 14.17 -19.34 5.85
N PRO A 55 14.05 -18.40 4.88
CA PRO A 55 13.66 -17.03 5.20
C PRO A 55 12.28 -16.94 5.88
N VAL A 56 12.24 -16.31 7.05
CA VAL A 56 11.03 -15.97 7.81
C VAL A 56 10.94 -14.45 7.91
N ALA A 57 9.74 -13.90 7.75
CA ALA A 57 9.51 -12.47 7.81
C ALA A 57 8.23 -12.13 8.59
N LEU A 58 8.21 -10.95 9.21
CA LEU A 58 7.00 -10.38 9.81
C LEU A 58 6.00 -9.97 8.73
N GLN A 59 4.72 -10.33 8.93
CA GLN A 59 3.59 -9.88 8.11
C GLN A 59 2.83 -8.69 8.71
N GLY A 60 3.14 -8.31 9.93
CA GLY A 60 2.49 -7.25 10.68
C GLY A 60 2.36 -7.60 12.16
N PHE A 61 1.85 -6.66 12.92
CA PHE A 61 1.64 -6.82 14.36
C PHE A 61 0.52 -5.91 14.86
N SER A 62 -0.09 -6.29 15.99
CA SER A 62 -1.16 -5.55 16.65
C SER A 62 -1.06 -5.74 18.17
N PRO A 63 -0.60 -4.74 18.92
CA PRO A 63 -0.66 -4.77 20.38
C PRO A 63 -2.11 -4.66 20.86
N SER A 64 -2.44 -5.35 21.96
CA SER A 64 -3.75 -5.20 22.61
C SER A 64 -3.99 -3.76 23.07
N PRO A 65 -5.24 -3.35 23.34
CA PRO A 65 -5.57 -2.02 23.81
C PRO A 65 -4.78 -1.55 25.02
N ASP A 66 -4.55 -2.42 25.98
CA ASP A 66 -3.76 -2.18 27.20
C ASP A 66 -2.24 -2.36 26.99
N GLY A 67 -1.83 -2.86 25.82
CA GLY A 67 -0.44 -3.12 25.47
C GLY A 67 0.21 -4.28 26.22
N ARG A 68 -0.54 -5.14 26.92
CA ARG A 68 -0.01 -6.32 27.64
C ARG A 68 0.21 -7.51 26.71
N LEU A 69 -0.60 -7.62 25.66
CA LEU A 69 -0.51 -8.68 24.66
C LEU A 69 -0.08 -8.13 23.31
N LEU A 70 0.55 -8.99 22.51
CA LEU A 70 0.99 -8.67 21.16
C LEU A 70 0.61 -9.82 20.22
N ALA A 71 -0.23 -9.52 19.24
CA ALA A 71 -0.46 -10.40 18.11
C ALA A 71 0.52 -10.02 16.97
N TYR A 72 1.17 -11.01 16.35
CA TYR A 72 2.04 -10.78 15.18
C TYR A 72 1.99 -11.96 14.21
N GLY A 73 2.16 -11.67 12.93
CA GLY A 73 2.17 -12.68 11.86
C GLY A 73 3.57 -13.00 11.40
N LEU A 74 3.83 -14.26 11.13
CA LEU A 74 5.04 -14.76 10.49
C LEU A 74 4.71 -15.45 9.18
N GLN A 75 5.55 -15.24 8.16
CA GLN A 75 5.48 -15.94 6.88
C GLN A 75 6.87 -16.45 6.48
N ALA A 76 6.90 -17.47 5.63
CA ALA A 76 8.14 -18.01 5.08
C ALA A 76 8.15 -17.93 3.55
N GLY A 77 9.35 -17.72 2.96
CA GLY A 77 9.56 -17.75 1.51
C GLY A 77 8.74 -16.76 0.68
N GLY A 78 8.25 -15.66 1.26
CA GLY A 78 7.45 -14.66 0.56
C GLY A 78 6.03 -15.09 0.18
N ALA A 79 5.50 -16.19 0.75
CA ALA A 79 4.21 -16.78 0.37
C ALA A 79 2.98 -15.93 0.76
N GLU A 80 3.14 -14.89 1.58
CA GLU A 80 2.07 -14.04 2.14
C GLU A 80 0.98 -14.79 2.93
N ILE A 81 1.18 -16.06 3.19
CA ILE A 81 0.32 -16.90 4.03
C ILE A 81 1.22 -17.49 5.11
N GLY A 82 0.79 -17.39 6.35
CA GLY A 82 1.61 -17.77 7.48
C GLY A 82 0.80 -18.08 8.73
N GLU A 83 1.37 -17.77 9.86
CA GLU A 83 0.82 -18.03 11.18
C GLU A 83 0.67 -16.75 12.00
N LEU A 84 -0.38 -16.68 12.81
CA LEU A 84 -0.60 -15.64 13.81
C LEU A 84 -0.18 -16.17 15.17
N HIS A 85 0.71 -15.44 15.81
CA HIS A 85 1.19 -15.71 17.17
C HIS A 85 0.66 -14.64 18.11
N VAL A 86 0.37 -15.01 19.36
CA VAL A 86 -0.01 -14.07 20.41
C VAL A 86 0.86 -14.34 21.64
N VAL A 87 1.54 -13.30 22.12
CA VAL A 87 2.45 -13.40 23.27
C VAL A 87 2.12 -12.35 24.32
N GLU A 88 2.48 -12.66 25.56
CA GLU A 88 2.54 -11.68 26.64
C GLU A 88 3.76 -10.77 26.42
N VAL A 89 3.56 -9.47 26.37
CA VAL A 89 4.62 -8.49 26.09
C VAL A 89 5.71 -8.51 27.15
N ALA A 90 5.37 -8.66 28.43
CA ALA A 90 6.33 -8.63 29.51
C ALA A 90 7.35 -9.79 29.45
N THR A 91 6.88 -10.99 29.18
CA THR A 91 7.67 -12.23 29.26
C THR A 91 8.07 -12.80 27.91
N GLY A 92 7.41 -12.41 26.81
CA GLY A 92 7.51 -13.02 25.49
C GLY A 92 6.89 -14.42 25.39
N ARG A 93 6.23 -14.91 26.44
CA ARG A 93 5.61 -16.23 26.44
C ARG A 93 4.38 -16.28 25.56
N PRO A 94 4.20 -17.35 24.74
CA PRO A 94 2.96 -17.57 24.01
C PRO A 94 1.78 -17.72 24.97
N VAL A 95 0.66 -17.09 24.66
CA VAL A 95 -0.60 -17.20 25.45
C VAL A 95 -1.54 -18.22 24.80
N MET A 96 -1.25 -18.66 23.58
CA MET A 96 -2.01 -19.68 22.86
C MET A 96 -1.15 -20.34 21.78
N PRO A 97 -1.54 -21.50 21.23
CA PRO A 97 -0.92 -22.07 20.06
C PRO A 97 -1.04 -21.15 18.83
N PRO A 98 -0.05 -21.17 17.89
CA PRO A 98 -0.14 -20.41 16.65
C PRO A 98 -1.38 -20.77 15.82
N ILE A 99 -1.94 -19.78 15.15
CA ILE A 99 -3.08 -19.96 14.25
C ILE A 99 -2.58 -19.94 12.81
N ASP A 100 -2.83 -21.00 12.07
CA ASP A 100 -2.41 -21.19 10.68
C ASP A 100 -3.31 -20.46 9.66
N ARG A 101 -2.89 -20.50 8.37
CA ARG A 101 -3.68 -19.98 7.22
C ARG A 101 -4.03 -18.51 7.35
N ILE A 102 -3.15 -17.73 7.94
CA ILE A 102 -3.30 -16.28 8.10
C ILE A 102 -2.71 -15.57 6.90
N ARG A 103 -3.47 -14.62 6.35
CA ARG A 103 -3.01 -13.70 5.32
C ARG A 103 -2.94 -12.28 5.89
N GLY A 104 -1.76 -11.92 6.40
CA GLY A 104 -1.57 -10.70 7.19
C GLY A 104 -2.02 -10.87 8.65
N ALA A 105 -1.40 -10.12 9.55
CA ALA A 105 -1.64 -10.20 11.00
C ALA A 105 -2.65 -9.15 11.49
N SER A 106 -3.69 -8.86 10.70
CA SER A 106 -4.72 -7.90 11.12
C SER A 106 -5.69 -8.55 12.09
N VAL A 107 -5.61 -8.13 13.35
CA VAL A 107 -6.56 -8.50 14.39
C VAL A 107 -7.30 -7.28 14.91
N SER A 108 -8.56 -7.45 15.31
CA SER A 108 -9.37 -6.43 15.95
C SER A 108 -9.61 -6.87 17.41
N TRP A 109 -8.80 -6.34 18.33
CA TRP A 109 -8.92 -6.61 19.75
C TRP A 109 -10.22 -6.07 20.32
N LEU A 110 -10.79 -6.76 21.30
CA LEU A 110 -11.81 -6.19 22.17
C LEU A 110 -11.17 -5.12 23.07
N GLU A 111 -11.99 -4.17 23.54
CA GLU A 111 -11.53 -3.06 24.38
C GLU A 111 -10.89 -3.51 25.70
N ASP A 112 -11.40 -4.60 26.26
CA ASP A 112 -10.92 -5.21 27.50
C ASP A 112 -9.74 -6.16 27.30
N SER A 113 -9.26 -6.31 26.04
CA SER A 113 -8.19 -7.23 25.67
C SER A 113 -8.49 -8.72 25.93
N SER A 114 -9.75 -9.12 26.19
CA SER A 114 -10.13 -10.50 26.50
C SER A 114 -10.19 -11.43 25.28
N GLY A 115 -10.16 -10.87 24.08
CA GLY A 115 -10.22 -11.61 22.82
C GLY A 115 -10.07 -10.71 21.62
N PHE A 116 -10.15 -11.29 20.41
CA PHE A 116 -10.00 -10.55 19.17
C PHE A 116 -10.71 -11.23 17.99
N PHE A 117 -11.10 -10.42 17.01
CA PHE A 117 -11.53 -10.90 15.70
C PHE A 117 -10.33 -10.97 14.76
N TYR A 118 -10.27 -12.01 13.91
CA TYR A 118 -9.18 -12.18 12.95
C TYR A 118 -9.65 -12.87 11.66
N SER A 119 -8.90 -12.75 10.57
CA SER A 119 -9.18 -13.44 9.31
C SER A 119 -8.39 -14.72 9.19
N ARG A 120 -9.01 -15.78 8.65
CA ARG A 120 -8.39 -17.07 8.37
C ARG A 120 -8.86 -17.59 7.01
N LEU A 121 -7.97 -18.10 6.21
CA LEU A 121 -8.36 -18.78 4.97
C LEU A 121 -9.10 -20.07 5.29
N ARG A 122 -10.09 -20.41 4.45
CA ARG A 122 -10.85 -21.66 4.58
C ARG A 122 -9.93 -22.87 4.58
N GLU A 123 -10.36 -23.97 5.15
CA GLU A 123 -9.67 -25.23 5.01
C GLU A 123 -9.61 -25.67 3.54
N GLY A 124 -8.48 -26.23 3.10
CA GLY A 124 -8.27 -26.62 1.71
C GLY A 124 -8.27 -25.44 0.70
N TYR A 125 -7.97 -24.22 1.14
CA TYR A 125 -7.89 -23.03 0.29
C TYR A 125 -6.91 -23.19 -0.90
N ASP A 126 -5.96 -24.09 -0.80
CA ASP A 126 -4.92 -24.42 -1.78
C ASP A 126 -5.28 -25.63 -2.67
N ARG A 127 -6.42 -26.29 -2.37
CA ARG A 127 -6.96 -27.43 -3.14
C ARG A 127 -8.06 -26.92 -4.05
N GLY A 128 -7.85 -26.91 -5.36
CA GLY A 128 -8.86 -26.46 -6.31
C GLY A 128 -8.38 -25.35 -7.25
N PRO A 129 -9.29 -24.72 -8.01
CA PRO A 129 -8.92 -23.68 -8.96
C PRO A 129 -8.22 -22.49 -8.28
N ARG A 130 -7.10 -22.05 -8.85
CA ARG A 130 -6.32 -20.92 -8.28
C ARG A 130 -7.16 -19.66 -8.12
N GLY A 131 -8.09 -19.38 -9.04
CA GLY A 131 -8.98 -18.22 -8.97
C GLY A 131 -9.91 -18.20 -7.76
N GLU A 132 -10.10 -19.33 -7.09
CA GLU A 132 -10.95 -19.48 -5.90
C GLU A 132 -10.16 -19.50 -4.57
N ARG A 133 -8.83 -19.41 -4.64
CA ARG A 133 -7.94 -19.61 -3.50
C ARG A 133 -8.27 -18.74 -2.29
N PHE A 134 -8.69 -17.51 -2.50
CA PHE A 134 -9.01 -16.55 -1.46
C PHE A 134 -10.50 -16.28 -1.28
N ASN A 135 -11.35 -17.05 -2.01
CA ASN A 135 -12.79 -16.98 -1.82
C ASN A 135 -13.16 -17.44 -0.42
N ASP A 136 -14.22 -16.85 0.09
CA ASP A 136 -14.83 -17.20 1.37
C ASP A 136 -13.85 -17.15 2.55
N THR A 137 -12.95 -16.14 2.53
CA THR A 137 -12.06 -15.88 3.66
C THR A 137 -12.89 -15.64 4.91
N ALA A 138 -12.69 -16.51 5.91
CA ALA A 138 -13.48 -16.53 7.12
C ALA A 138 -13.04 -15.47 8.14
N ARG A 139 -14.00 -14.97 8.93
CA ARG A 139 -13.74 -14.21 10.14
C ARG A 139 -14.01 -15.08 11.35
N HIS A 140 -13.08 -15.09 12.27
CA HIS A 140 -13.15 -15.82 13.53
C HIS A 140 -13.13 -14.85 14.70
N PHE A 141 -13.75 -15.25 15.79
CA PHE A 141 -13.54 -14.66 17.11
C PHE A 141 -12.73 -15.63 17.95
N ARG A 142 -11.62 -15.17 18.50
CA ARG A 142 -10.77 -15.92 19.42
C ARG A 142 -10.81 -15.25 20.78
N SER A 143 -11.25 -15.98 21.82
CA SER A 143 -11.11 -15.54 23.18
C SER A 143 -9.84 -16.10 23.82
N LEU A 144 -9.33 -15.42 24.86
CA LEU A 144 -8.11 -15.87 25.55
C LEU A 144 -8.34 -17.10 26.43
N ASP A 145 -9.59 -17.44 26.76
CA ASP A 145 -9.95 -18.68 27.46
C ASP A 145 -9.84 -19.95 26.60
N GLY A 146 -9.54 -19.79 25.32
CA GLY A 146 -9.29 -20.90 24.40
C GLY A 146 -10.36 -21.15 23.35
N SER A 147 -11.53 -20.48 23.41
CA SER A 147 -12.56 -20.64 22.39
C SER A 147 -12.15 -19.96 21.06
N ASP A 148 -12.38 -20.64 19.93
CA ASP A 148 -12.14 -20.15 18.57
C ASP A 148 -13.37 -20.45 17.73
N ARG A 149 -14.03 -19.42 17.23
CA ARG A 149 -15.32 -19.57 16.56
C ARG A 149 -15.35 -18.84 15.24
N LEU A 150 -15.76 -19.55 14.18
CA LEU A 150 -16.12 -18.94 12.90
C LEU A 150 -17.38 -18.07 13.08
N VAL A 151 -17.26 -16.77 12.85
CA VAL A 151 -18.33 -15.79 13.09
C VAL A 151 -18.88 -15.17 11.82
N PHE A 152 -18.12 -15.19 10.72
CA PHE A 152 -18.56 -14.66 9.43
C PHE A 152 -17.76 -15.27 8.27
N SER A 153 -18.45 -15.57 7.17
CA SER A 153 -17.89 -15.62 5.82
C SER A 153 -18.99 -15.26 4.81
N ALA A 154 -18.63 -14.93 3.56
CA ALA A 154 -19.63 -14.50 2.58
C ALA A 154 -20.66 -15.60 2.27
N SER A 155 -20.23 -16.87 2.17
CA SER A 155 -21.12 -18.00 1.93
C SER A 155 -22.01 -18.37 3.13
N ARG A 156 -21.56 -18.04 4.35
CA ARG A 156 -22.33 -18.28 5.58
C ARG A 156 -23.49 -17.29 5.75
N GLU A 157 -23.38 -16.10 5.15
CA GLU A 157 -24.36 -15.02 5.28
C GLU A 157 -25.00 -14.69 3.92
N PRO A 158 -25.69 -15.65 3.27
CA PRO A 158 -26.24 -15.45 1.92
C PRO A 158 -27.28 -14.34 1.85
N ALA A 159 -27.97 -14.05 2.96
CA ALA A 159 -28.95 -12.96 3.07
C ALA A 159 -28.32 -11.56 2.85
N LEU A 160 -27.01 -11.41 3.01
CA LEU A 160 -26.31 -10.15 2.77
C LEU A 160 -26.02 -9.91 1.27
N GLY A 161 -26.20 -10.91 0.40
CA GLY A 161 -25.96 -10.79 -1.03
C GLY A 161 -24.51 -10.49 -1.42
N LEU A 162 -23.54 -10.85 -0.56
CA LEU A 162 -22.14 -10.56 -0.77
C LEU A 162 -21.50 -11.58 -1.71
N PRO A 163 -20.61 -11.15 -2.62
CA PRO A 163 -19.85 -12.08 -3.46
C PRO A 163 -18.86 -12.88 -2.60
N VAL A 164 -18.55 -14.10 -3.02
CA VAL A 164 -17.66 -15.03 -2.30
C VAL A 164 -16.24 -14.51 -2.02
N PHE A 165 -15.80 -13.52 -2.76
CA PHE A 165 -14.51 -12.85 -2.55
C PHE A 165 -14.59 -11.66 -1.58
N ALA A 166 -15.77 -11.33 -1.05
CA ALA A 166 -15.93 -10.29 -0.04
C ALA A 166 -15.27 -10.70 1.28
N THR A 167 -14.60 -9.75 1.91
CA THR A 167 -13.94 -9.96 3.20
C THR A 167 -14.51 -9.01 4.24
N GLY A 168 -15.11 -9.56 5.30
CA GLY A 168 -15.62 -8.78 6.44
C GLY A 168 -14.51 -8.54 7.48
N TYR A 169 -14.41 -7.33 7.99
CA TYR A 169 -13.54 -6.94 9.10
C TYR A 169 -14.40 -6.53 10.27
N ILE A 170 -14.51 -7.41 11.29
CA ILE A 170 -15.36 -7.19 12.46
C ILE A 170 -14.54 -6.55 13.57
N PHE A 171 -15.13 -5.59 14.28
CA PHE A 171 -14.54 -4.89 15.40
C PHE A 171 -15.62 -4.46 16.41
N GLU A 172 -15.23 -4.30 17.65
CA GLU A 172 -16.10 -3.73 18.70
C GLU A 172 -16.29 -2.22 18.47
N ILE A 173 -17.54 -1.74 18.59
CA ILE A 173 -17.84 -0.29 18.68
C ILE A 173 -17.86 0.09 20.14
N PRO A 174 -16.83 0.78 20.62
CA PRO A 174 -16.62 0.96 22.07
C PRO A 174 -17.76 1.65 22.79
N GLY A 175 -18.12 1.13 23.97
CA GLY A 175 -19.15 1.71 24.82
C GLY A 175 -20.59 1.64 24.30
N THR A 176 -20.84 0.83 23.25
CA THR A 176 -22.18 0.71 22.63
C THR A 176 -22.81 -0.67 22.76
N GLY A 177 -22.03 -1.69 23.11
CA GLY A 177 -22.48 -3.09 23.07
C GLY A 177 -22.68 -3.63 21.65
N GLN A 178 -22.20 -2.91 20.63
CA GLN A 178 -22.32 -3.29 19.23
C GLN A 178 -20.98 -3.69 18.63
N ALA A 179 -21.04 -4.50 17.59
CA ALA A 179 -19.96 -4.76 16.64
C ALA A 179 -20.24 -4.07 15.32
N GLY A 180 -19.19 -3.49 14.74
CA GLY A 180 -19.16 -3.04 13.36
C GLY A 180 -18.53 -4.08 12.45
N MET A 181 -19.00 -4.20 11.21
CA MET A 181 -18.38 -4.99 10.17
C MET A 181 -18.18 -4.14 8.94
N TRP A 182 -16.90 -3.84 8.63
CA TRP A 182 -16.50 -3.29 7.35
C TRP A 182 -16.32 -4.42 6.33
N VAL A 183 -16.95 -4.32 5.16
CA VAL A 183 -16.80 -5.31 4.10
C VAL A 183 -16.07 -4.71 2.91
N ALA A 184 -14.95 -5.34 2.55
CA ALA A 184 -14.18 -5.03 1.35
C ALA A 184 -14.60 -5.96 0.19
N LEU A 185 -14.84 -5.41 -0.98
CA LEU A 185 -15.17 -6.12 -2.21
C LEU A 185 -13.92 -6.26 -3.09
N GLY A 186 -13.00 -7.13 -2.70
CA GLY A 186 -11.72 -7.27 -3.38
C GLY A 186 -10.92 -5.96 -3.37
N VAL A 187 -10.58 -5.44 -4.57
CA VAL A 187 -9.86 -4.18 -4.74
C VAL A 187 -10.77 -2.96 -4.95
N GLU A 188 -12.10 -3.14 -4.85
CA GLU A 188 -13.02 -1.99 -4.88
C GLU A 188 -12.69 -1.05 -3.72
N ARG A 189 -12.62 0.23 -4.03
CA ARG A 189 -12.24 1.27 -3.05
C ARG A 189 -13.38 1.62 -2.10
N ASN A 190 -14.61 1.44 -2.53
CA ASN A 190 -15.80 1.73 -1.74
C ASN A 190 -16.17 0.51 -0.92
N GLY A 191 -16.24 0.67 0.40
CA GLY A 191 -16.64 -0.41 1.32
C GLY A 191 -18.12 -0.40 1.64
N LEU A 192 -18.55 -1.47 2.33
CA LEU A 192 -19.87 -1.55 2.93
C LEU A 192 -19.71 -1.60 4.45
N PHE A 193 -20.71 -1.12 5.17
CA PHE A 193 -20.68 -1.16 6.62
C PHE A 193 -21.98 -1.71 7.20
N PHE A 194 -21.82 -2.61 8.15
CA PHE A 194 -22.91 -3.27 8.86
C PHE A 194 -22.68 -3.16 10.37
N VAL A 195 -23.77 -3.26 11.15
CA VAL A 195 -23.72 -3.30 12.63
C VAL A 195 -24.59 -4.42 13.16
N ALA A 196 -24.21 -4.97 14.32
CA ALA A 196 -24.97 -5.97 15.06
C ALA A 196 -24.64 -5.91 16.56
N GLY A 197 -25.34 -6.66 17.40
CA GLY A 197 -24.95 -6.85 18.80
C GLY A 197 -23.57 -7.51 18.93
N LEU A 198 -22.73 -7.01 19.85
CA LEU A 198 -21.36 -7.53 20.02
C LEU A 198 -21.35 -9.00 20.46
N GLU A 199 -22.18 -9.37 21.44
CA GLU A 199 -22.24 -10.76 21.93
C GLU A 199 -22.75 -11.73 20.86
N ASP A 200 -23.69 -11.31 20.01
CA ASP A 200 -24.14 -12.11 18.88
C ASP A 200 -23.07 -12.23 17.80
N ALA A 201 -22.28 -11.16 17.57
CA ALA A 201 -21.15 -11.21 16.64
C ALA A 201 -20.08 -12.18 17.13
N LYS A 202 -19.69 -12.14 18.42
CA LYS A 202 -18.75 -13.08 19.05
C LYS A 202 -19.24 -14.53 18.97
N ALA A 203 -20.56 -14.71 19.09
CA ALA A 203 -21.21 -16.03 19.06
C ALA A 203 -21.46 -16.58 17.64
N GLY A 204 -21.23 -15.78 16.58
CA GLY A 204 -21.46 -16.17 15.19
C GLY A 204 -22.96 -16.33 14.83
N ARG A 205 -23.83 -15.60 15.50
CA ARG A 205 -25.28 -15.55 15.25
C ARG A 205 -25.80 -14.11 15.04
N ALA A 206 -24.89 -13.18 14.70
CA ALA A 206 -25.22 -11.78 14.49
C ALA A 206 -26.23 -11.60 13.36
N LYS A 207 -27.24 -10.76 13.60
CA LYS A 207 -28.12 -10.24 12.56
C LYS A 207 -27.59 -8.90 12.08
N TRP A 208 -26.83 -8.92 11.00
CA TRP A 208 -26.16 -7.74 10.46
C TRP A 208 -27.14 -6.78 9.80
N ARG A 209 -27.23 -5.55 10.29
CA ARG A 209 -27.99 -4.44 9.68
C ARG A 209 -27.04 -3.59 8.84
N LYS A 210 -27.34 -3.43 7.54
CA LYS A 210 -26.59 -2.56 6.62
C LYS A 210 -26.77 -1.10 7.05
N VAL A 211 -25.67 -0.36 7.11
CA VAL A 211 -25.62 1.09 7.36
C VAL A 211 -25.40 1.84 6.05
N PHE A 212 -24.45 1.37 5.24
CA PHE A 212 -24.23 1.90 3.88
C PHE A 212 -23.62 0.83 2.96
N GLY A 213 -23.67 1.08 1.64
CA GLY A 213 -23.15 0.23 0.59
C GLY A 213 -22.06 0.88 -0.24
N ALA A 214 -21.59 0.16 -1.26
CA ALA A 214 -20.56 0.66 -2.18
C ALA A 214 -21.05 1.89 -2.99
N GLU A 215 -22.34 2.00 -3.22
CA GLU A 215 -23.04 3.12 -3.86
C GLU A 215 -22.97 4.44 -3.08
N ASP A 216 -22.61 4.37 -1.80
CA ASP A 216 -22.44 5.54 -0.94
C ASP A 216 -21.00 6.10 -0.99
N GLU A 217 -20.12 5.44 -1.75
CA GLU A 217 -18.76 5.88 -2.06
C GLU A 217 -17.91 6.19 -0.83
N VAL A 218 -18.11 5.45 0.26
CA VAL A 218 -17.29 5.54 1.46
C VAL A 218 -16.05 4.67 1.31
N ARG A 219 -14.87 5.28 1.44
CA ARG A 219 -13.56 4.62 1.21
C ARG A 219 -12.84 4.18 2.46
N SER A 220 -13.09 4.86 3.58
CA SER A 220 -12.54 4.48 4.88
C SER A 220 -13.43 4.98 6.00
N LEU A 221 -13.29 4.32 7.15
CA LEU A 221 -14.01 4.62 8.38
C LEU A 221 -13.02 4.56 9.54
N VAL A 222 -13.02 5.58 10.40
CA VAL A 222 -12.26 5.59 11.65
C VAL A 222 -13.16 5.92 12.82
N GLY A 223 -13.01 5.22 13.94
CA GLY A 223 -13.80 5.41 15.16
C GLY A 223 -13.16 6.42 16.12
N ALA A 224 -13.97 7.36 16.60
CA ALA A 224 -13.69 8.19 17.76
C ALA A 224 -14.51 7.70 18.97
N ALA A 225 -14.54 8.46 20.07
CA ALA A 225 -15.26 8.04 21.29
C ALA A 225 -16.78 7.85 21.08
N ASP A 226 -17.42 8.75 20.35
CA ASP A 226 -18.87 8.80 20.15
C ASP A 226 -19.30 8.81 18.68
N ALA A 227 -18.35 8.81 17.75
CA ALA A 227 -18.60 8.98 16.33
C ALA A 227 -17.68 8.15 15.45
N PHE A 228 -18.14 7.92 14.23
CA PHE A 228 -17.32 7.51 13.10
C PHE A 228 -17.05 8.72 12.21
N TYR A 229 -15.82 8.80 11.69
CA TYR A 229 -15.46 9.67 10.59
C TYR A 229 -15.29 8.84 9.32
N LEU A 230 -15.93 9.27 8.25
CA LEU A 230 -16.02 8.56 6.98
C LEU A 230 -15.37 9.40 5.89
N LEU A 231 -14.43 8.84 5.14
CA LEU A 231 -13.91 9.45 3.92
C LEU A 231 -14.80 9.05 2.76
N SER A 232 -15.50 9.99 2.15
CA SER A 232 -16.46 9.73 1.07
C SER A 232 -16.11 10.52 -0.19
N ALA A 233 -16.34 9.88 -1.35
CA ALA A 233 -16.23 10.50 -2.67
C ALA A 233 -17.60 10.93 -3.23
N LYS A 234 -18.72 10.62 -2.55
CA LYS A 234 -20.08 10.89 -3.03
C LYS A 234 -20.33 12.40 -3.14
N GLY A 235 -20.51 12.88 -4.37
CA GLY A 235 -20.63 14.30 -4.65
C GLY A 235 -19.33 15.11 -4.40
N ALA A 236 -18.20 14.46 -4.09
CA ALA A 236 -16.94 15.09 -3.74
C ALA A 236 -15.75 14.26 -4.30
N PRO A 237 -15.41 14.37 -5.60
CA PRO A 237 -14.39 13.55 -6.24
C PRO A 237 -12.98 13.70 -5.64
N ARG A 238 -12.70 14.80 -4.92
CA ARG A 238 -11.47 15.01 -4.13
C ARG A 238 -11.65 14.68 -2.66
N PHE A 239 -12.74 14.01 -2.32
CA PHE A 239 -13.16 13.53 -1.01
C PHE A 239 -13.62 14.62 -0.03
N GLN A 240 -14.48 14.19 0.88
CA GLN A 240 -14.94 14.93 2.06
C GLN A 240 -14.94 13.98 3.26
N VAL A 241 -14.96 14.54 4.46
CA VAL A 241 -15.14 13.73 5.69
C VAL A 241 -16.50 13.99 6.28
N LEU A 242 -17.22 12.88 6.51
CA LEU A 242 -18.52 12.88 7.20
C LEU A 242 -18.32 12.43 8.63
N ARG A 243 -19.12 12.95 9.57
CA ARG A 243 -19.25 12.47 10.95
C ARG A 243 -20.60 11.78 11.14
N MET A 244 -20.58 10.56 11.64
CA MET A 244 -21.76 9.73 11.89
C MET A 244 -21.74 9.26 13.35
N SER A 245 -22.90 9.18 14.02
CA SER A 245 -22.99 8.63 15.39
C SER A 245 -22.47 7.19 15.45
N ALA A 246 -21.68 6.88 16.48
CA ALA A 246 -21.26 5.49 16.75
C ALA A 246 -22.33 4.68 17.50
N ARG A 247 -23.20 5.34 18.28
CA ARG A 247 -24.29 4.68 19.03
C ARG A 247 -25.44 4.27 18.12
N GLU A 248 -25.82 5.14 17.20
CA GLU A 248 -26.90 4.96 16.23
C GLU A 248 -26.37 5.23 14.83
N PRO A 249 -25.60 4.30 14.24
CA PRO A 249 -25.01 4.51 12.92
C PRO A 249 -26.10 4.59 11.84
N ASP A 250 -26.20 5.77 11.22
CA ASP A 250 -27.12 6.08 10.13
C ASP A 250 -26.45 7.10 9.18
N LEU A 251 -26.14 6.69 7.96
CA LEU A 251 -25.46 7.56 6.99
C LEU A 251 -26.33 8.75 6.56
N ALA A 252 -27.66 8.59 6.56
CA ALA A 252 -28.57 9.68 6.19
C ALA A 252 -28.53 10.86 7.18
N ARG A 253 -28.09 10.61 8.40
CA ARG A 253 -27.90 11.62 9.46
C ARG A 253 -26.45 12.10 9.60
N ALA A 254 -25.53 11.59 8.75
CA ALA A 254 -24.14 12.00 8.81
C ALA A 254 -23.96 13.44 8.33
N GLN A 255 -23.06 14.17 8.96
CA GLN A 255 -22.78 15.57 8.69
C GLN A 255 -21.42 15.73 8.04
N VAL A 256 -21.30 16.60 7.04
CA VAL A 256 -20.02 16.98 6.46
C VAL A 256 -19.24 17.83 7.47
N VAL A 257 -18.13 17.31 7.98
CA VAL A 257 -17.26 18.03 8.92
C VAL A 257 -16.01 18.59 8.23
N VAL A 258 -15.51 17.94 7.17
CA VAL A 258 -14.46 18.48 6.31
C VAL A 258 -14.95 18.42 4.87
N PRO A 259 -15.30 19.56 4.27
CA PRO A 259 -15.74 19.60 2.87
C PRO A 259 -14.57 19.38 1.92
N GLN A 260 -14.89 18.96 0.69
CA GLN A 260 -13.96 18.94 -0.42
C GLN A 260 -13.29 20.31 -0.60
N GLY A 261 -12.02 20.31 -0.96
CA GLY A 261 -11.23 21.52 -1.26
C GLY A 261 -10.45 21.37 -2.55
N GLU A 262 -9.45 22.24 -2.75
CA GLU A 262 -8.60 22.19 -3.96
C GLU A 262 -7.77 20.91 -4.04
N GLY A 263 -7.21 20.44 -2.92
CA GLY A 263 -6.46 19.19 -2.84
C GLY A 263 -7.31 18.00 -2.42
N ALA A 264 -6.96 16.80 -2.85
CA ALA A 264 -7.64 15.57 -2.46
C ALA A 264 -7.33 15.20 -1.00
N ILE A 265 -8.35 14.84 -0.20
CA ILE A 265 -8.14 14.28 1.13
C ILE A 265 -7.63 12.86 0.96
N GLY A 266 -6.52 12.51 1.62
CA GLY A 266 -5.87 11.19 1.54
C GLY A 266 -6.30 10.26 2.66
N GLU A 267 -5.67 10.39 3.81
CA GLU A 267 -5.87 9.55 4.98
C GLU A 267 -6.62 10.29 6.08
N ILE A 268 -7.36 9.54 6.89
CA ILE A 268 -8.03 10.03 8.09
C ILE A 268 -7.67 9.17 9.30
N ALA A 269 -7.53 9.77 10.47
CA ALA A 269 -7.33 9.09 11.75
C ALA A 269 -7.97 9.87 12.90
N ALA A 270 -8.50 9.17 13.90
CA ALA A 270 -9.09 9.78 15.07
C ALA A 270 -8.22 9.51 16.31
N ALA A 271 -7.76 10.58 16.97
CA ALA A 271 -7.10 10.57 18.26
C ALA A 271 -8.11 10.97 19.36
N ARG A 272 -7.67 11.06 20.61
CA ARG A 272 -8.52 11.52 21.71
C ARG A 272 -8.96 12.97 21.55
N ASP A 273 -8.08 13.82 21.04
CA ASP A 273 -8.25 15.27 20.94
C ASP A 273 -8.90 15.73 19.63
N ALA A 274 -8.71 14.97 18.53
CA ALA A 274 -9.09 15.46 17.22
C ALA A 274 -9.20 14.37 16.15
N LEU A 275 -9.88 14.73 15.06
CA LEU A 275 -9.70 14.11 13.74
C LEU A 275 -8.45 14.70 13.10
N TYR A 276 -7.55 13.83 12.65
CA TYR A 276 -6.40 14.14 11.81
C TYR A 276 -6.65 13.66 10.39
N PHE A 277 -6.23 14.43 9.40
CA PHE A 277 -6.34 14.01 8.00
C PHE A 277 -5.25 14.64 7.16
N THR A 278 -4.94 14.00 6.05
CA THR A 278 -3.99 14.52 5.07
C THR A 278 -4.73 15.14 3.89
N ARG A 279 -4.19 16.22 3.33
CA ARG A 279 -4.65 16.82 2.09
C ARG A 279 -3.48 16.97 1.12
N ARG A 280 -3.69 16.54 -0.10
CA ARG A 280 -2.68 16.53 -1.16
C ARG A 280 -2.72 17.81 -1.96
N ASP A 281 -1.54 18.36 -2.20
CA ASP A 281 -1.29 19.51 -3.08
C ASP A 281 -0.20 19.07 -4.08
N GLY A 282 -0.60 18.72 -5.29
CA GLY A 282 0.28 18.06 -6.26
C GLY A 282 0.83 16.74 -5.72
N VAL A 283 2.14 16.56 -5.67
CA VAL A 283 2.80 15.38 -5.10
C VAL A 283 2.99 15.51 -3.58
N ASN A 284 2.89 16.71 -3.03
CA ASN A 284 3.07 16.97 -1.61
C ASN A 284 1.78 16.72 -0.84
N THR A 285 1.92 16.40 0.43
CA THR A 285 0.81 16.17 1.34
C THR A 285 1.01 17.00 2.61
N ARG A 286 -0.06 17.60 3.12
CA ARG A 286 -0.07 18.34 4.39
C ARG A 286 -0.95 17.64 5.40
N LEU A 287 -0.59 17.74 6.67
CA LEU A 287 -1.38 17.22 7.79
C LEU A 287 -2.28 18.31 8.32
N TYR A 288 -3.53 17.97 8.57
CA TYR A 288 -4.53 18.84 9.16
C TYR A 288 -5.11 18.20 10.41
N ARG A 289 -5.57 19.06 11.32
CA ARG A 289 -6.24 18.71 12.56
C ARG A 289 -7.58 19.45 12.65
N ARG A 290 -8.60 18.75 13.12
CA ARG A 290 -9.89 19.32 13.50
C ARG A 290 -10.33 18.75 14.84
N ALA A 291 -10.46 19.58 15.87
CA ALA A 291 -10.93 19.14 17.19
C ALA A 291 -12.29 18.43 17.06
N HIS A 292 -12.55 17.46 17.93
CA HIS A 292 -13.86 16.81 17.99
C HIS A 292 -14.93 17.83 18.39
N GLU A 293 -16.12 17.69 17.82
CA GLU A 293 -17.28 18.47 18.27
C GLU A 293 -17.68 17.97 19.66
N VAL A 294 -17.83 18.87 20.62
CA VAL A 294 -18.33 18.52 21.95
C VAL A 294 -19.79 18.08 21.79
N SER A 295 -20.09 16.82 22.09
CA SER A 295 -21.47 16.33 22.09
C SER A 295 -22.32 17.14 23.07
N ALA A 296 -23.44 17.69 22.60
CA ALA A 296 -24.40 18.43 23.44
C ALA A 296 -24.94 17.61 24.65
N ALA A 297 -24.68 16.30 24.66
CA ALA A 297 -25.06 15.41 25.79
C ALA A 297 -24.08 15.47 26.98
N ALA A 298 -22.91 16.12 26.86
CA ALA A 298 -21.91 16.16 27.93
C ALA A 298 -21.94 17.41 28.81
N GLY A 299 -22.93 18.30 28.70
CA GLY A 299 -23.02 19.45 29.59
C GLY A 299 -24.14 20.42 29.24
N ALA A 300 -25.27 20.26 29.89
CA ALA A 300 -26.38 21.23 29.87
C ALA A 300 -26.00 22.63 30.44
N ALA A 301 -24.75 22.84 30.87
CA ALA A 301 -24.25 24.08 31.43
C ALA A 301 -23.46 24.95 30.44
N ALA A 302 -23.20 24.50 29.19
CA ALA A 302 -22.38 25.22 28.19
C ALA A 302 -23.17 25.81 27.02
N VAL A 303 -24.50 25.86 27.08
CA VAL A 303 -25.38 26.23 25.94
C VAL A 303 -25.56 27.75 25.80
N SER A 304 -24.78 28.60 26.45
CA SER A 304 -24.93 30.07 26.32
C SER A 304 -23.89 30.79 25.48
N ALA A 305 -22.90 30.10 24.95
CA ALA A 305 -21.97 30.66 23.96
C ALA A 305 -22.11 29.88 22.66
N GLY A 306 -22.51 30.53 21.57
CA GLY A 306 -22.75 29.94 20.25
C GLY A 306 -21.73 28.88 19.91
N THR A 307 -22.20 27.68 19.58
CA THR A 307 -21.38 26.49 19.26
C THR A 307 -20.47 26.81 18.09
N ARG A 308 -19.22 27.21 18.41
CA ARG A 308 -18.22 27.52 17.40
C ARG A 308 -17.85 26.20 16.71
N VAL A 309 -18.21 26.07 15.45
CA VAL A 309 -17.77 24.95 14.63
C VAL A 309 -16.24 24.86 14.72
N PRO A 310 -15.66 23.72 15.16
CA PRO A 310 -14.22 23.60 15.30
C PRO A 310 -13.50 23.96 13.99
N ALA A 311 -12.54 24.85 14.05
CA ALA A 311 -11.74 25.20 12.89
C ALA A 311 -10.85 24.01 12.47
N THR A 312 -10.65 23.90 11.17
CA THR A 312 -9.59 23.02 10.63
C THR A 312 -8.30 23.83 10.61
N GLU A 313 -7.26 23.30 11.21
CA GLU A 313 -5.93 23.92 11.25
C GLU A 313 -4.87 23.00 10.63
N GLU A 314 -3.83 23.58 10.03
CA GLU A 314 -2.69 22.79 9.56
C GLU A 314 -1.84 22.38 10.77
N ALA A 315 -1.60 21.08 10.89
CA ALA A 315 -0.65 20.52 11.85
C ALA A 315 0.75 20.58 11.20
N ALA A 316 1.41 21.74 11.36
CA ALA A 316 2.65 22.04 10.66
C ALA A 316 3.75 21.00 10.91
N LEU A 317 4.43 20.61 9.84
CA LEU A 317 5.57 19.69 9.84
C LEU A 317 6.84 20.42 9.34
N PRO A 318 8.05 19.93 9.70
CA PRO A 318 9.31 20.67 9.45
C PRO A 318 9.65 20.93 7.98
N ALA A 319 9.08 20.16 7.03
CA ALA A 319 9.37 20.29 5.61
C ALA A 319 8.18 19.92 4.75
N LEU A 320 8.22 20.26 3.46
CA LEU A 320 7.29 19.76 2.46
C LEU A 320 7.70 18.35 2.02
N GLY A 321 6.71 17.57 1.57
CA GLY A 321 6.89 16.22 1.09
C GLY A 321 5.61 15.40 1.22
N SER A 322 5.73 14.08 1.31
CA SER A 322 4.58 13.23 1.66
C SER A 322 4.39 13.17 3.17
N VAL A 323 3.16 13.00 3.59
CA VAL A 323 2.79 12.68 4.97
C VAL A 323 1.89 11.46 4.95
N ASP A 324 2.33 10.40 5.61
CA ASP A 324 1.55 9.21 5.86
C ASP A 324 1.17 9.18 7.34
N ILE A 325 -0.10 8.92 7.66
CA ILE A 325 -0.56 8.73 9.02
C ILE A 325 -0.24 7.28 9.42
N LEU A 326 0.70 7.10 10.36
CA LEU A 326 1.08 5.77 10.85
C LEU A 326 0.07 5.21 11.85
N GLY A 327 -0.63 6.09 12.58
CA GLY A 327 -1.69 5.73 13.48
C GLY A 327 -2.00 6.80 14.52
N ALA A 328 -3.24 6.75 15.00
CA ALA A 328 -3.73 7.48 16.16
C ALA A 328 -4.40 6.48 17.12
N ASP A 329 -4.43 6.81 18.39
CA ASP A 329 -5.19 6.04 19.39
C ASP A 329 -6.19 6.99 20.05
N ARG A 330 -7.48 6.64 20.04
CA ARG A 330 -8.55 7.45 20.65
C ARG A 330 -8.39 7.69 22.16
N ARG A 331 -7.41 7.04 22.80
CA ARG A 331 -7.07 7.23 24.22
C ARG A 331 -5.91 8.20 24.43
N GLN A 332 -5.26 8.66 23.36
CA GLN A 332 -4.09 9.53 23.39
C GLN A 332 -4.29 10.72 22.45
N ASP A 333 -3.72 11.85 22.83
CA ASP A 333 -3.69 13.02 21.97
C ASP A 333 -2.64 12.86 20.87
N GLY A 334 -2.85 13.53 19.75
CA GLY A 334 -1.90 13.59 18.68
C GLY A 334 -1.86 12.34 17.80
N VAL A 335 -0.98 12.38 16.82
CA VAL A 335 -0.89 11.39 15.74
C VAL A 335 0.56 11.06 15.40
N ALA A 336 0.86 9.78 15.18
CA ALA A 336 2.14 9.37 14.64
C ALA A 336 2.11 9.49 13.11
N VAL A 337 3.13 10.15 12.55
CA VAL A 337 3.25 10.38 11.11
C VAL A 337 4.63 10.00 10.60
N ARG A 338 4.68 9.66 9.30
CA ARG A 338 5.91 9.57 8.53
C ARG A 338 5.94 10.70 7.52
N GLN A 339 7.02 11.48 7.54
CA GLN A 339 7.27 12.51 6.53
C GLN A 339 8.29 12.00 5.52
N GLY A 340 7.89 11.90 4.25
CA GLY A 340 8.74 11.47 3.14
C GLY A 340 9.24 12.66 2.32
N SER A 341 10.33 12.43 1.58
CA SER A 341 10.93 13.39 0.65
C SER A 341 11.53 12.63 -0.53
N TRP A 342 11.69 13.29 -1.67
CA TRP A 342 12.38 12.71 -2.83
C TRP A 342 13.90 12.61 -2.69
N THR A 343 14.48 13.36 -1.74
CA THR A 343 15.95 13.49 -1.57
C THR A 343 16.44 13.19 -0.17
N ARG A 344 15.55 12.81 0.74
CA ARG A 344 15.87 12.47 2.13
C ARG A 344 15.06 11.26 2.58
N VAL A 345 15.69 10.38 3.35
CA VAL A 345 15.02 9.26 4.00
C VAL A 345 13.87 9.75 4.90
N SER A 346 12.78 9.02 4.89
CA SER A 346 11.59 9.38 5.65
C SER A 346 11.85 9.48 7.14
N ARG A 347 11.27 10.49 7.79
CA ARG A 347 11.31 10.69 9.24
C ARG A 347 10.00 10.31 9.89
N THR A 348 10.10 9.65 11.03
CA THR A 348 8.92 9.30 11.85
C THR A 348 8.81 10.31 13.00
N MET A 349 7.65 10.88 13.18
CA MET A 349 7.36 11.92 14.16
C MET A 349 6.04 11.64 14.88
N VAL A 350 5.86 12.23 16.04
CA VAL A 350 4.55 12.44 16.67
C VAL A 350 4.23 13.92 16.60
N TRP A 351 3.05 14.25 16.14
CA TRP A 351 2.49 15.59 16.25
C TRP A 351 1.48 15.63 17.40
N GLU A 352 1.65 16.55 18.32
CA GLU A 352 0.77 16.73 19.49
C GLU A 352 0.38 18.20 19.68
N PRO A 353 -0.85 18.49 20.18
CA PRO A 353 -1.24 19.86 20.48
C PRO A 353 -0.27 20.52 21.48
N GLY A 354 0.10 21.76 21.20
CA GLY A 354 1.03 22.51 22.05
C GLY A 354 2.52 22.18 21.89
N ALA A 355 2.87 20.93 21.56
CA ALA A 355 4.25 20.50 21.34
C ALA A 355 4.65 20.50 19.86
N GLY A 356 3.66 20.42 18.95
CA GLY A 356 3.91 20.31 17.51
C GLY A 356 4.55 18.98 17.12
N ALA A 357 5.28 18.96 16.01
CA ALA A 357 5.95 17.77 15.48
C ALA A 357 7.24 17.46 16.22
N GLN A 358 7.32 16.31 16.88
CA GLN A 358 8.49 15.82 17.60
C GLN A 358 9.05 14.55 16.94
N PRO A 359 10.36 14.49 16.58
CA PRO A 359 10.94 13.29 15.99
C PRO A 359 10.99 12.15 17.01
N LEU A 360 10.60 10.95 16.58
CA LEU A 360 10.63 9.75 17.42
C LEU A 360 12.01 9.11 17.56
N GLN A 361 12.98 9.49 16.74
CA GLN A 361 14.37 8.98 16.76
C GLN A 361 14.43 7.43 16.86
N LEU A 362 13.64 6.73 16.04
CA LEU A 362 13.52 5.26 16.07
C LEU A 362 14.66 4.55 15.33
N ALA A 363 15.50 5.26 14.62
CA ALA A 363 16.70 4.77 13.96
C ALA A 363 17.79 5.85 14.04
N ARG A 364 19.03 5.43 13.96
CA ARG A 364 20.17 6.34 13.82
C ARG A 364 20.17 6.93 12.41
N GLU A 365 20.51 8.21 12.28
CA GLU A 365 20.72 8.82 10.96
C GLU A 365 21.98 8.21 10.34
N GLY A 366 21.85 7.78 9.07
CA GLY A 366 22.94 7.25 8.26
C GLY A 366 23.58 8.35 7.42
N ALA A 367 24.83 8.15 7.01
CA ALA A 367 25.58 9.11 6.18
C ALA A 367 24.89 9.43 4.82
N PHE A 368 24.01 8.53 4.36
CA PHE A 368 23.32 8.66 3.08
C PHE A 368 21.83 9.03 3.20
N ASP A 369 21.37 9.38 4.38
CA ASP A 369 19.95 9.66 4.62
C ASP A 369 19.51 11.02 4.08
N ALA A 370 20.44 11.96 3.92
CA ALA A 370 20.22 13.29 3.37
C ALA A 370 21.42 13.74 2.52
N PRO A 371 21.68 13.08 1.38
CA PRO A 371 22.84 13.37 0.55
C PRO A 371 22.72 14.78 -0.07
N PRO A 372 23.79 15.54 -0.12
CA PRO A 372 23.81 16.84 -0.77
C PRO A 372 23.81 16.71 -2.30
N GLY A 373 23.50 17.81 -2.98
CA GLY A 373 23.59 17.91 -4.43
C GLY A 373 22.56 17.10 -5.21
N LEU A 374 21.41 16.81 -4.63
CA LEU A 374 20.26 16.26 -5.33
C LEU A 374 19.23 17.35 -5.60
N GLN A 375 18.67 17.35 -6.79
CA GLN A 375 17.57 18.23 -7.19
C GLN A 375 16.34 17.42 -7.61
N VAL A 376 15.18 18.05 -7.41
CA VAL A 376 13.88 17.54 -7.85
C VAL A 376 13.21 18.59 -8.70
N ARG A 377 12.70 18.16 -9.85
CA ARG A 377 11.88 19.00 -10.72
C ARG A 377 10.52 18.35 -10.90
N GLU A 378 9.47 19.08 -10.63
CA GLU A 378 8.09 18.66 -10.87
C GLU A 378 7.54 19.46 -12.06
N VAL A 379 6.97 18.75 -13.03
CA VAL A 379 6.43 19.35 -14.25
C VAL A 379 5.11 18.73 -14.63
N MET A 380 4.30 19.47 -15.35
CA MET A 380 3.04 19.00 -15.92
C MET A 380 3.24 18.74 -17.41
N VAL A 381 3.24 17.47 -17.81
CA VAL A 381 3.46 17.01 -19.18
C VAL A 381 2.12 16.85 -19.91
N PRO A 382 1.92 17.43 -21.10
CA PRO A 382 0.73 17.17 -21.89
C PRO A 382 0.73 15.73 -22.42
N SER A 383 -0.35 14.99 -22.17
CA SER A 383 -0.56 13.65 -22.69
C SER A 383 -1.21 13.67 -24.07
N HIS A 384 -1.44 12.49 -24.66
CA HIS A 384 -1.98 12.30 -26.01
C HIS A 384 -3.33 12.99 -26.28
N ASP A 385 -4.11 13.24 -25.23
CA ASP A 385 -5.43 13.88 -25.25
C ASP A 385 -5.44 15.31 -24.66
N GLY A 386 -4.25 15.87 -24.41
CA GLY A 386 -4.08 17.21 -23.84
C GLY A 386 -4.19 17.28 -22.32
N VAL A 387 -4.54 16.17 -21.64
CA VAL A 387 -4.55 16.12 -20.17
C VAL A 387 -3.12 16.29 -19.65
N ARG A 388 -2.95 17.13 -18.65
CA ARG A 388 -1.63 17.41 -18.06
C ARG A 388 -1.32 16.41 -16.94
N VAL A 389 -0.27 15.61 -17.14
CA VAL A 389 0.19 14.55 -16.24
C VAL A 389 1.39 15.01 -15.44
N PRO A 390 1.36 14.92 -14.09
CA PRO A 390 2.54 15.28 -13.30
C PRO A 390 3.68 14.29 -13.53
N LEU A 391 4.89 14.85 -13.67
CA LEU A 391 6.14 14.09 -13.77
C LEU A 391 7.13 14.67 -12.78
N THR A 392 7.63 13.82 -11.88
CA THR A 392 8.73 14.13 -10.96
C THR A 392 10.04 13.63 -11.54
N VAL A 393 11.05 14.48 -11.62
CA VAL A 393 12.40 14.16 -12.11
C VAL A 393 13.41 14.39 -11.02
N ILE A 394 14.18 13.36 -10.66
CA ILE A 394 15.22 13.38 -9.61
C ILE A 394 16.57 13.18 -10.29
N SER A 395 17.50 14.06 -10.01
CA SER A 395 18.87 14.00 -10.55
C SER A 395 19.87 14.67 -9.62
N ARG A 396 21.14 14.59 -9.95
CA ARG A 396 22.18 15.43 -9.35
C ARG A 396 22.01 16.87 -9.85
N GLU A 397 22.36 17.84 -8.97
CA GLU A 397 22.49 19.24 -9.35
C GLU A 397 23.55 19.39 -10.46
N GLY A 398 23.34 20.35 -11.37
CA GLY A 398 24.28 20.61 -12.47
C GLY A 398 24.25 19.56 -13.59
N LEU A 399 23.23 18.67 -13.63
CA LEU A 399 23.08 17.70 -14.71
C LEU A 399 23.01 18.38 -16.08
N ALA A 400 23.86 17.98 -17.02
CA ALA A 400 23.83 18.48 -18.40
C ALA A 400 22.61 17.89 -19.16
N LEU A 401 21.80 18.75 -19.75
CA LEU A 401 20.67 18.35 -20.58
C LEU A 401 21.12 18.20 -22.04
N ASP A 402 21.90 17.17 -22.33
CA ASP A 402 22.48 16.89 -23.65
C ASP A 402 21.91 15.63 -24.33
N GLY A 403 20.93 14.96 -23.70
CA GLY A 403 20.28 13.76 -24.21
C GLY A 403 21.05 12.47 -23.91
N ARG A 404 22.13 12.50 -23.14
CA ARG A 404 23.00 11.34 -22.90
C ARG A 404 22.87 10.72 -21.52
N ASN A 405 22.05 11.28 -20.63
CA ASN A 405 21.97 10.77 -19.26
C ASN A 405 21.19 9.44 -19.22
N PRO A 406 21.71 8.41 -18.55
CA PRO A 406 20.97 7.17 -18.30
C PRO A 406 19.74 7.48 -17.46
N THR A 407 18.56 7.11 -17.94
CA THR A 407 17.29 7.48 -17.31
C THR A 407 16.41 6.26 -17.08
N ILE A 408 15.84 6.15 -15.88
CA ILE A 408 14.77 5.22 -15.54
C ILE A 408 13.49 6.03 -15.34
N LEU A 409 12.48 5.76 -16.16
CA LEU A 409 11.12 6.26 -15.98
C LEU A 409 10.30 5.18 -15.26
N TYR A 410 9.71 5.52 -14.14
CA TYR A 410 8.83 4.65 -13.37
C TYR A 410 7.38 5.08 -13.49
N GLY A 411 6.45 4.10 -13.53
CA GLY A 411 5.02 4.35 -13.45
C GLY A 411 4.25 3.14 -12.91
N TYR A 412 3.08 3.41 -12.32
CA TYR A 412 2.19 2.38 -11.79
C TYR A 412 0.77 2.47 -12.36
N GLY A 413 -0.01 3.46 -11.95
CA GLY A 413 -1.29 3.84 -12.55
C GLY A 413 -2.42 2.85 -12.34
N ALA A 414 -2.62 2.34 -11.13
CA ALA A 414 -3.73 1.46 -10.80
C ALA A 414 -4.23 1.67 -9.36
N TYR A 415 -5.47 1.24 -9.11
CA TYR A 415 -6.11 1.21 -7.78
C TYR A 415 -6.21 2.57 -7.10
N GLY A 416 -6.08 3.69 -7.80
CA GLY A 416 -6.00 5.00 -7.18
C GLY A 416 -4.81 5.16 -6.23
N THR A 417 -3.75 4.38 -6.42
CA THR A 417 -2.50 4.48 -5.65
C THR A 417 -1.74 5.74 -6.05
N VAL A 418 -1.07 6.37 -5.09
CA VAL A 418 -0.24 7.54 -5.33
C VAL A 418 1.21 7.21 -5.08
N GLU A 419 2.08 7.57 -6.02
CA GLU A 419 3.53 7.51 -5.87
C GLU A 419 3.97 8.70 -5.00
N ASN A 420 4.02 8.47 -3.70
CA ASN A 420 4.40 9.50 -2.74
C ASN A 420 5.91 9.77 -2.74
N PRO A 421 6.34 11.03 -2.42
CA PRO A 421 7.74 11.32 -2.13
C PRO A 421 8.35 10.31 -1.16
N GLY A 422 9.41 9.65 -1.62
CA GLY A 422 10.16 8.68 -0.84
C GLY A 422 11.57 8.52 -1.41
N PHE A 423 12.57 8.48 -0.54
CA PHE A 423 13.96 8.30 -0.91
C PHE A 423 14.54 7.07 -0.22
N GLY A 424 15.19 6.24 -1.00
CA GLY A 424 15.98 5.12 -0.49
C GLY A 424 17.45 5.33 -0.85
N PRO A 425 18.40 5.23 0.10
CA PRO A 425 19.82 5.51 -0.14
C PRO A 425 20.43 4.70 -1.29
N ARG A 426 19.88 3.56 -1.62
CA ARG A 426 20.32 2.77 -2.77
C ARG A 426 20.20 3.52 -4.10
N LEU A 427 19.26 4.46 -4.21
CA LEU A 427 19.09 5.28 -5.41
C LEU A 427 20.36 6.11 -5.72
N LEU A 428 21.18 6.43 -4.71
CA LEU A 428 22.44 7.14 -4.91
C LEU A 428 23.37 6.42 -5.89
N ALA A 429 23.45 5.10 -5.82
CA ALA A 429 24.30 4.34 -6.74
C ALA A 429 23.92 4.55 -8.23
N TRP A 430 22.67 4.91 -8.52
CA TRP A 430 22.20 5.31 -9.84
C TRP A 430 22.52 6.79 -10.13
N LEU A 431 22.16 7.68 -9.20
CA LEU A 431 22.30 9.12 -9.36
C LEU A 431 23.78 9.56 -9.44
N GLU A 432 24.69 8.92 -8.70
CA GLU A 432 26.12 9.19 -8.72
C GLU A 432 26.81 8.84 -10.04
N ARG A 433 26.16 8.01 -10.87
CA ARG A 433 26.60 7.70 -12.24
C ARG A 433 26.00 8.65 -13.28
N GLY A 434 25.48 9.81 -12.87
CA GLY A 434 24.78 10.73 -13.74
C GLY A 434 23.38 10.24 -14.15
N GLY A 435 22.85 9.25 -13.43
CA GLY A 435 21.52 8.71 -13.68
C GLY A 435 20.41 9.69 -13.34
N VAL A 436 19.32 9.65 -14.11
CA VAL A 436 18.07 10.34 -13.85
C VAL A 436 17.02 9.32 -13.44
N TYR A 437 16.25 9.62 -12.39
CA TYR A 437 15.10 8.82 -11.99
C TYR A 437 13.83 9.66 -12.11
N ALA A 438 12.92 9.25 -12.97
CA ALA A 438 11.68 9.97 -13.23
C ALA A 438 10.47 9.13 -12.83
N ILE A 439 9.43 9.78 -12.31
CA ILE A 439 8.19 9.14 -11.85
C ILE A 439 7.01 9.82 -12.53
N ALA A 440 6.30 9.07 -13.38
CA ALA A 440 5.09 9.56 -14.02
C ALA A 440 3.86 9.23 -13.16
N HIS A 441 3.15 10.27 -12.71
CA HIS A 441 1.93 10.12 -11.90
C HIS A 441 0.70 9.95 -12.80
N VAL A 442 0.72 8.87 -13.57
CA VAL A 442 -0.23 8.57 -14.64
C VAL A 442 -1.65 8.35 -14.14
N ARG A 443 -2.63 8.51 -15.04
CA ARG A 443 -4.03 8.16 -14.80
C ARG A 443 -4.19 6.69 -14.42
N GLY A 444 -5.20 6.39 -13.58
CA GLY A 444 -5.35 5.11 -12.85
C GLY A 444 -4.74 5.15 -11.44
N GLY A 445 -3.82 6.10 -11.18
CA GLY A 445 -3.38 6.50 -9.85
C GLY A 445 -4.40 7.41 -9.15
N GLY A 446 -4.03 7.97 -7.98
CA GLY A 446 -4.94 8.73 -7.13
C GLY A 446 -4.56 10.18 -6.86
N ILE A 447 -3.54 10.73 -7.56
CA ILE A 447 -2.95 12.02 -7.21
C ILE A 447 -3.97 13.17 -7.21
N PHE A 448 -4.97 13.14 -8.08
CA PHE A 448 -6.07 14.09 -8.14
C PHE A 448 -7.42 13.54 -7.67
N GLY A 449 -7.42 12.42 -6.93
CA GLY A 449 -8.62 11.81 -6.37
C GLY A 449 -9.29 10.79 -7.27
N ARG A 450 -10.62 10.65 -7.12
CA ARG A 450 -11.41 9.60 -7.79
C ARG A 450 -11.37 9.67 -9.31
N GLU A 451 -11.58 10.85 -9.87
CA GLU A 451 -11.64 11.04 -11.34
C GLU A 451 -10.34 10.64 -12.02
N TRP A 452 -9.17 10.89 -11.39
CA TRP A 452 -7.88 10.49 -11.90
C TRP A 452 -7.72 8.96 -11.93
N HIS A 453 -8.24 8.28 -10.93
CA HIS A 453 -8.29 6.81 -10.90
C HIS A 453 -9.21 6.26 -12.00
N GLU A 454 -10.42 6.78 -12.11
CA GLU A 454 -11.41 6.32 -13.09
C GLU A 454 -10.95 6.57 -14.54
N ALA A 455 -10.18 7.62 -14.78
CA ALA A 455 -9.62 7.93 -16.10
C ALA A 455 -8.50 6.96 -16.56
N GLY A 456 -8.10 5.99 -15.73
CA GLY A 456 -7.09 4.97 -16.06
C GLY A 456 -7.46 3.58 -15.56
N ARG A 457 -8.75 3.22 -15.55
CA ARG A 457 -9.24 1.91 -15.08
C ARG A 457 -10.19 1.30 -16.12
N LYS A 458 -10.29 -0.04 -16.19
CA LYS A 458 -11.15 -0.77 -17.14
C LYS A 458 -10.96 -0.28 -18.59
N THR A 459 -12.00 0.18 -19.26
CA THR A 459 -11.97 0.65 -20.65
C THR A 459 -11.13 1.90 -20.87
N THR A 460 -10.91 2.71 -19.83
CA THR A 460 -10.06 3.92 -19.90
C THR A 460 -8.58 3.64 -19.59
N LYS A 461 -8.23 2.40 -19.24
CA LYS A 461 -6.86 1.97 -18.92
C LYS A 461 -5.79 2.34 -19.96
N PRO A 462 -6.08 2.45 -21.26
CA PRO A 462 -5.12 2.95 -22.25
C PRO A 462 -4.48 4.28 -21.89
N ASN A 463 -5.17 5.16 -21.19
CA ASN A 463 -4.60 6.43 -20.75
C ASN A 463 -3.36 6.25 -19.86
N THR A 464 -3.31 5.18 -19.06
CA THR A 464 -2.20 4.89 -18.14
C THR A 464 -0.86 4.77 -18.86
N TRP A 465 -0.76 3.94 -19.90
CA TRP A 465 0.52 3.78 -20.62
C TRP A 465 0.76 4.89 -21.63
N LYS A 466 -0.27 5.52 -22.16
CA LYS A 466 -0.12 6.68 -23.05
C LYS A 466 0.41 7.90 -22.29
N ASP A 467 0.01 8.08 -21.03
CA ASP A 467 0.59 9.08 -20.13
C ASP A 467 2.09 8.82 -19.90
N ALA A 468 2.49 7.55 -19.71
CA ALA A 468 3.90 7.18 -19.56
C ALA A 468 4.70 7.38 -20.84
N ILE A 469 4.12 7.09 -22.02
CA ILE A 469 4.72 7.37 -23.32
C ILE A 469 4.95 8.88 -23.49
N ALA A 470 3.94 9.70 -23.18
CA ALA A 470 4.06 11.17 -23.23
C ALA A 470 5.15 11.70 -22.28
N ALA A 471 5.26 11.13 -21.06
CA ALA A 471 6.33 11.47 -20.13
C ALA A 471 7.71 11.09 -20.69
N ALA A 472 7.84 9.92 -21.33
CA ALA A 472 9.07 9.48 -21.99
C ALA A 472 9.46 10.41 -23.14
N GLU A 473 8.52 10.76 -24.02
CA GLU A 473 8.73 11.71 -25.12
C GLU A 473 9.13 13.10 -24.60
N TRP A 474 8.54 13.55 -23.50
CA TRP A 474 8.92 14.80 -22.85
C TRP A 474 10.37 14.75 -22.36
N LEU A 475 10.80 13.69 -21.67
CA LEU A 475 12.18 13.52 -21.20
C LEU A 475 13.19 13.56 -22.35
N VAL A 476 12.86 12.95 -23.49
CA VAL A 476 13.69 12.97 -24.69
C VAL A 476 13.74 14.37 -25.32
N ARG A 477 12.60 15.03 -25.49
CA ARG A 477 12.47 16.38 -26.07
C ARG A 477 13.22 17.42 -25.23
N GLU A 478 13.12 17.34 -23.92
CA GLU A 478 13.82 18.25 -22.98
C GLU A 478 15.29 17.86 -22.77
N ARG A 479 15.78 16.86 -23.54
CA ARG A 479 17.17 16.41 -23.54
C ARG A 479 17.69 15.90 -22.20
N TYR A 480 16.81 15.40 -21.34
CA TYR A 480 17.24 14.60 -20.18
C TYR A 480 17.91 13.32 -20.63
N THR A 481 17.41 12.70 -21.68
CA THR A 481 17.85 11.39 -22.19
C THR A 481 17.57 11.25 -23.70
N SER A 482 17.82 10.07 -24.22
CA SER A 482 17.43 9.65 -25.58
C SER A 482 16.81 8.25 -25.54
N PRO A 483 16.10 7.81 -26.59
CA PRO A 483 15.57 6.44 -26.64
C PRO A 483 16.60 5.35 -26.37
N ALA A 484 17.87 5.57 -26.76
CA ALA A 484 18.98 4.64 -26.51
C ALA A 484 19.41 4.57 -25.02
N ARG A 485 18.99 5.50 -24.19
CA ARG A 485 19.38 5.61 -22.77
C ARG A 485 18.17 5.74 -21.83
N LEU A 486 16.99 5.35 -22.30
CA LEU A 486 15.74 5.39 -21.53
C LEU A 486 15.27 3.97 -21.20
N ALA A 487 15.12 3.70 -19.92
CA ALA A 487 14.49 2.49 -19.39
C ALA A 487 13.10 2.81 -18.83
N LEU A 488 12.14 1.91 -19.04
CA LEU A 488 10.79 2.00 -18.46
C LEU A 488 10.62 0.91 -17.39
N SER A 489 10.18 1.29 -16.21
CA SER A 489 10.00 0.39 -15.05
C SER A 489 8.59 0.48 -14.48
N GLY A 490 8.08 -0.66 -14.02
CA GLY A 490 6.79 -0.74 -13.32
C GLY A 490 6.53 -2.14 -12.79
N GLY A 491 5.88 -2.22 -11.64
CA GLY A 491 5.64 -3.50 -10.97
C GLY A 491 4.17 -3.86 -10.86
N SER A 492 3.85 -5.15 -10.67
CA SER A 492 2.48 -5.60 -10.42
C SER A 492 1.52 -5.10 -11.52
N ALA A 493 0.48 -4.34 -11.17
CA ALA A 493 -0.40 -3.67 -12.13
C ALA A 493 0.35 -2.71 -13.07
N GLY A 494 1.46 -2.10 -12.62
CA GLY A 494 2.35 -1.29 -13.47
C GLY A 494 3.01 -2.09 -14.59
N GLY A 495 3.00 -3.41 -14.52
CA GLY A 495 3.38 -4.29 -15.63
C GLY A 495 2.54 -4.09 -16.89
N ILE A 496 1.26 -3.74 -16.74
CA ILE A 496 0.38 -3.36 -17.86
C ILE A 496 0.95 -2.12 -18.56
N LEU A 497 1.33 -1.10 -17.78
CA LEU A 497 1.93 0.13 -18.31
C LEU A 497 3.20 -0.18 -19.08
N VAL A 498 4.14 -0.92 -18.48
CA VAL A 498 5.43 -1.25 -19.11
C VAL A 498 5.23 -2.08 -20.38
N GLY A 499 4.50 -3.20 -20.27
CA GLY A 499 4.30 -4.10 -21.39
C GLY A 499 3.53 -3.47 -22.55
N ARG A 500 2.50 -2.64 -22.25
CA ARG A 500 1.75 -1.94 -23.28
C ARG A 500 2.57 -0.79 -23.94
N ALA A 501 3.31 -0.03 -23.16
CA ALA A 501 4.14 1.03 -23.70
C ALA A 501 5.18 0.49 -24.69
N ILE A 502 5.88 -0.61 -24.37
CA ILE A 502 6.88 -1.20 -25.27
C ILE A 502 6.27 -1.95 -26.47
N THR A 503 5.01 -2.39 -26.40
CA THR A 503 4.34 -3.00 -27.55
C THR A 503 3.69 -1.95 -28.46
N GLU A 504 3.41 -0.75 -27.98
CA GLU A 504 2.90 0.38 -28.75
C GLU A 504 4.01 1.25 -29.33
N ARG A 505 5.08 1.51 -28.53
CA ARG A 505 6.25 2.33 -28.92
C ARG A 505 7.57 1.62 -28.60
N PRO A 506 7.88 0.52 -29.31
CA PRO A 506 9.12 -0.22 -29.12
C PRO A 506 10.39 0.59 -29.44
N ASP A 507 10.26 1.64 -30.24
CA ASP A 507 11.32 2.57 -30.65
C ASP A 507 11.76 3.55 -29.53
N LEU A 508 10.90 3.79 -28.55
CA LEU A 508 11.10 4.86 -27.57
C LEU A 508 11.98 4.45 -26.37
N PHE A 509 12.15 3.16 -26.15
CA PHE A 509 12.86 2.63 -24.97
C PHE A 509 14.03 1.72 -25.38
N ALA A 510 15.16 1.85 -24.68
CA ALA A 510 16.24 0.89 -24.77
C ALA A 510 15.97 -0.37 -23.93
N VAL A 511 15.34 -0.18 -22.75
CA VAL A 511 15.15 -1.23 -21.74
C VAL A 511 13.75 -1.17 -21.17
N ALA A 512 13.18 -2.34 -20.88
CA ALA A 512 11.95 -2.49 -20.08
C ALA A 512 12.18 -3.41 -18.88
N LEU A 513 11.65 -3.01 -17.72
CA LEU A 513 11.85 -3.63 -16.41
C LEU A 513 10.50 -3.96 -15.74
N PRO A 514 9.72 -4.90 -16.27
CA PRO A 514 8.48 -5.33 -15.62
C PRO A 514 8.79 -6.26 -14.43
N SER A 515 8.39 -5.83 -13.23
CA SER A 515 8.60 -6.60 -11.98
C SER A 515 7.28 -7.19 -11.48
N VAL A 516 7.22 -8.51 -11.23
CA VAL A 516 6.02 -9.25 -10.81
C VAL A 516 4.77 -8.83 -11.60
N PRO A 517 4.84 -8.73 -12.93
CA PRO A 517 3.95 -7.91 -13.74
C PRO A 517 2.63 -8.61 -14.10
N VAL A 518 1.56 -7.83 -14.20
CA VAL A 518 0.32 -8.25 -14.89
C VAL A 518 0.50 -7.98 -16.39
N LEU A 519 0.52 -9.03 -17.23
CA LEU A 519 0.80 -8.95 -18.67
C LEU A 519 -0.26 -9.62 -19.55
N ASP A 520 -1.01 -10.59 -19.02
CA ASP A 520 -2.18 -11.18 -19.67
C ASP A 520 -3.42 -10.89 -18.84
N THR A 521 -4.10 -9.81 -19.15
CA THR A 521 -5.31 -9.36 -18.45
C THR A 521 -6.56 -10.13 -18.87
N VAL A 522 -6.59 -10.73 -20.06
CA VAL A 522 -7.73 -11.56 -20.52
C VAL A 522 -7.95 -12.76 -19.60
N ARG A 523 -6.86 -13.32 -19.06
CA ARG A 523 -6.93 -14.43 -18.10
C ARG A 523 -6.74 -13.99 -16.64
N SER A 524 -6.89 -12.71 -16.35
CA SER A 524 -6.66 -12.18 -14.99
C SER A 524 -7.57 -12.80 -13.94
N GLU A 525 -8.81 -13.15 -14.28
CA GLU A 525 -9.76 -13.77 -13.35
C GLU A 525 -9.36 -15.19 -12.92
N LEU A 526 -8.47 -15.88 -13.66
CA LEU A 526 -7.98 -17.22 -13.33
C LEU A 526 -6.84 -17.22 -12.29
N ARG A 527 -6.30 -16.06 -11.94
CA ARG A 527 -5.25 -15.91 -10.91
C ARG A 527 -5.82 -16.12 -9.51
N ALA A 528 -4.96 -16.46 -8.56
CA ALA A 528 -5.33 -16.64 -7.16
C ALA A 528 -6.10 -15.45 -6.55
N ASN A 529 -5.78 -14.22 -6.99
CA ASN A 529 -6.45 -12.99 -6.58
C ASN A 529 -7.29 -12.36 -7.72
N GLY A 530 -7.65 -13.15 -8.75
CA GLY A 530 -8.16 -12.63 -10.01
C GLY A 530 -9.53 -12.01 -9.92
N VAL A 531 -10.49 -12.72 -9.36
CA VAL A 531 -11.89 -12.27 -9.23
C VAL A 531 -11.99 -10.99 -8.39
N ALA A 532 -11.18 -10.87 -7.35
CA ALA A 532 -11.11 -9.69 -6.51
C ALA A 532 -10.62 -8.42 -7.27
N ASN A 533 -10.00 -8.58 -8.45
CA ASN A 533 -9.50 -7.48 -9.29
C ASN A 533 -10.48 -7.06 -10.40
N ILE A 534 -11.64 -7.68 -10.52
CA ILE A 534 -12.68 -7.27 -11.48
C ILE A 534 -13.04 -5.78 -11.36
N PRO A 535 -13.17 -5.20 -10.15
CA PRO A 535 -13.43 -3.77 -10.02
C PRO A 535 -12.40 -2.89 -10.72
N GLU A 536 -11.14 -3.28 -10.78
CA GLU A 536 -10.06 -2.51 -11.42
C GLU A 536 -9.93 -2.77 -12.92
N TYR A 537 -9.95 -4.05 -13.32
CA TYR A 537 -9.63 -4.41 -14.71
C TYR A 537 -10.86 -4.70 -15.57
N GLY A 538 -11.98 -5.11 -14.97
CA GLY A 538 -13.15 -5.62 -15.68
C GLY A 538 -13.22 -7.15 -15.72
N THR A 539 -14.24 -7.66 -16.41
CA THR A 539 -14.52 -9.09 -16.55
C THR A 539 -14.72 -9.49 -18.01
N VAL A 540 -14.32 -10.73 -18.35
CA VAL A 540 -14.57 -11.31 -19.68
C VAL A 540 -16.06 -11.58 -19.94
N LYS A 541 -16.91 -11.50 -18.92
CA LYS A 541 -18.35 -11.75 -19.00
C LYS A 541 -19.15 -10.58 -19.59
N LYS A 542 -18.53 -9.40 -19.74
CA LYS A 542 -19.10 -8.21 -20.34
C LYS A 542 -18.26 -7.79 -21.54
N GLU A 543 -18.90 -7.56 -22.67
CA GLU A 543 -18.22 -7.33 -23.96
C GLU A 543 -17.31 -6.10 -23.94
N ASP A 544 -17.79 -4.98 -23.39
CA ASP A 544 -17.03 -3.74 -23.29
C ASP A 544 -15.81 -3.90 -22.35
N GLU A 545 -16.00 -4.55 -21.18
CA GLU A 545 -14.91 -4.83 -20.25
C GLU A 545 -13.92 -5.86 -20.84
N PHE A 546 -14.40 -6.86 -21.60
CA PHE A 546 -13.50 -7.79 -22.33
C PHE A 546 -12.63 -7.06 -23.35
N ARG A 547 -13.20 -6.13 -24.14
CA ARG A 547 -12.42 -5.29 -25.06
C ARG A 547 -11.37 -4.47 -24.31
N GLY A 548 -11.72 -3.93 -23.12
CA GLY A 548 -10.78 -3.26 -22.23
C GLY A 548 -9.66 -4.18 -21.75
N LEU A 549 -9.97 -5.41 -21.33
CA LEU A 549 -9.00 -6.42 -20.94
C LEU A 549 -8.06 -6.79 -22.09
N LEU A 550 -8.58 -6.94 -23.29
CA LEU A 550 -7.77 -7.23 -24.49
C LEU A 550 -6.84 -6.06 -24.82
N ALA A 551 -7.31 -4.81 -24.72
CA ALA A 551 -6.51 -3.62 -24.92
C ALA A 551 -5.37 -3.50 -23.90
N MET A 552 -5.59 -3.91 -22.64
CA MET A 552 -4.58 -3.94 -21.58
C MET A 552 -3.56 -5.06 -21.75
N SER A 553 -3.91 -6.15 -22.44
CA SER A 553 -3.08 -7.35 -22.48
C SER A 553 -1.83 -7.17 -23.34
N SER A 554 -0.71 -7.00 -22.65
CA SER A 554 0.60 -6.93 -23.32
C SER A 554 0.93 -8.21 -24.08
N TYR A 555 0.55 -9.38 -23.54
CA TYR A 555 0.73 -10.67 -24.19
C TYR A 555 0.08 -10.73 -25.57
N HIS A 556 -1.17 -10.25 -25.71
CA HIS A 556 -1.89 -10.23 -26.97
C HIS A 556 -1.44 -9.11 -27.91
N ALA A 557 -0.81 -8.08 -27.38
CA ALA A 557 -0.31 -6.95 -28.14
C ALA A 557 1.07 -7.19 -28.81
N VAL A 558 1.77 -8.27 -28.42
CA VAL A 558 3.06 -8.63 -29.06
C VAL A 558 2.84 -8.98 -30.53
N ARG A 559 3.62 -8.33 -31.40
CA ARG A 559 3.64 -8.52 -32.86
C ARG A 559 4.95 -9.18 -33.27
N GLU A 560 4.85 -10.20 -34.11
CA GLU A 560 6.02 -10.88 -34.70
C GLU A 560 6.82 -9.96 -35.58
N GLY A 561 8.13 -10.17 -35.65
CA GLY A 561 9.01 -9.38 -36.49
C GLY A 561 9.28 -7.94 -36.02
N THR A 562 8.89 -7.63 -34.76
CA THR A 562 9.13 -6.30 -34.17
C THR A 562 10.47 -6.28 -33.42
N ARG A 563 11.21 -5.18 -33.54
CA ARG A 563 12.42 -4.93 -32.75
C ARG A 563 12.02 -4.32 -31.40
N TYR A 564 11.85 -5.17 -30.40
CA TYR A 564 11.53 -4.74 -29.03
C TYR A 564 12.77 -4.25 -28.29
N PRO A 565 12.60 -3.42 -27.22
CA PRO A 565 13.70 -3.08 -26.31
C PRO A 565 14.25 -4.33 -25.62
N ALA A 566 15.41 -4.20 -24.98
CA ALA A 566 15.88 -5.21 -24.05
C ALA A 566 14.90 -5.34 -22.87
N VAL A 567 14.56 -6.56 -22.47
CA VAL A 567 13.58 -6.79 -21.38
C VAL A 567 14.19 -7.67 -20.30
N LEU A 568 14.09 -7.22 -19.04
CA LEU A 568 14.37 -8.03 -17.87
C LEU A 568 13.12 -8.18 -17.02
N LEU A 569 12.49 -9.35 -17.09
CA LEU A 569 11.38 -9.74 -16.23
C LEU A 569 11.91 -10.19 -14.86
N LEU A 570 11.35 -9.65 -13.79
CA LEU A 570 11.68 -10.02 -12.40
C LEU A 570 10.46 -10.66 -11.75
N HIS A 571 10.57 -11.87 -11.18
CA HIS A 571 9.41 -12.52 -10.55
C HIS A 571 9.82 -13.46 -9.41
N GLY A 572 9.09 -13.37 -8.28
CA GLY A 572 9.16 -14.36 -7.22
C GLY A 572 8.21 -15.53 -7.49
N VAL A 573 8.71 -16.76 -7.43
CA VAL A 573 7.91 -17.97 -7.76
C VAL A 573 6.74 -18.18 -6.80
N ASN A 574 6.89 -17.75 -5.54
CA ASN A 574 5.86 -17.86 -4.50
C ASN A 574 4.85 -16.70 -4.50
N ASP A 575 4.79 -15.91 -5.58
CA ASP A 575 3.87 -14.77 -5.67
C ASP A 575 2.40 -15.22 -5.58
N ALA A 576 1.73 -14.80 -4.50
CA ALA A 576 0.34 -15.10 -4.24
C ALA A 576 -0.64 -14.05 -4.84
N ARG A 577 -0.13 -12.94 -5.38
CA ARG A 577 -0.94 -11.86 -5.95
C ARG A 577 -0.97 -11.89 -7.46
N VAL A 578 0.20 -12.06 -8.09
CA VAL A 578 0.37 -12.18 -9.54
C VAL A 578 1.15 -13.46 -9.80
N ASP A 579 0.49 -14.44 -10.37
CA ASP A 579 1.09 -15.74 -10.65
C ASP A 579 2.28 -15.61 -11.63
N VAL A 580 3.34 -16.38 -11.40
CA VAL A 580 4.58 -16.37 -12.20
C VAL A 580 4.35 -16.67 -13.69
N TRP A 581 3.25 -17.39 -14.03
CA TRP A 581 2.91 -17.67 -15.42
C TRP A 581 2.62 -16.40 -16.26
N GLN A 582 2.27 -15.30 -15.62
CA GLN A 582 2.14 -14.00 -16.29
C GLN A 582 3.46 -13.58 -16.95
N SER A 583 4.58 -13.74 -16.24
CA SER A 583 5.91 -13.46 -16.76
C SER A 583 6.40 -14.51 -17.73
N THR A 584 6.29 -15.81 -17.38
CA THR A 584 6.85 -16.88 -18.23
C THR A 584 6.16 -16.96 -19.59
N LYS A 585 4.84 -16.75 -19.62
CA LYS A 585 4.05 -16.73 -20.84
C LYS A 585 4.42 -15.55 -21.74
N PHE A 586 4.56 -14.35 -21.16
CA PHE A 586 4.96 -13.15 -21.88
C PHE A 586 6.41 -13.27 -22.38
N TYR A 587 7.33 -13.78 -21.55
CA TYR A 587 8.70 -14.08 -21.92
C TYR A 587 8.76 -14.94 -23.18
N ALA A 588 8.09 -16.08 -23.20
CA ALA A 588 8.08 -16.99 -24.34
C ALA A 588 7.53 -16.32 -25.60
N ARG A 589 6.41 -15.59 -25.49
CA ARG A 589 5.79 -14.89 -26.63
C ARG A 589 6.67 -13.77 -27.16
N LEU A 590 7.26 -12.96 -26.29
CA LEU A 590 8.09 -11.83 -26.69
C LEU A 590 9.42 -12.29 -27.30
N SER A 591 10.05 -13.32 -26.71
CA SER A 591 11.29 -13.91 -27.23
C SER A 591 11.11 -14.49 -28.65
N ALA A 592 9.98 -15.16 -28.90
CA ALA A 592 9.66 -15.69 -30.22
C ALA A 592 9.38 -14.58 -31.26
N ALA A 593 8.85 -13.44 -30.84
CA ALA A 593 8.49 -12.32 -31.72
C ALA A 593 9.63 -11.32 -31.96
N GLN A 594 10.71 -11.37 -31.14
CA GLN A 594 11.82 -10.43 -31.18
C GLN A 594 12.62 -10.56 -32.50
N ALA A 595 12.65 -9.50 -33.30
CA ALA A 595 13.42 -9.45 -34.53
C ALA A 595 14.77 -8.70 -34.39
N GLY A 596 15.03 -8.11 -33.23
CA GLY A 596 16.26 -7.41 -32.90
C GLY A 596 17.25 -8.28 -32.10
N GLU A 597 18.45 -7.75 -31.87
CA GLU A 597 19.51 -8.43 -31.10
C GLU A 597 19.38 -8.19 -29.58
N ARG A 598 18.47 -7.32 -29.15
CA ARG A 598 18.30 -6.99 -27.72
C ARG A 598 17.72 -8.18 -26.95
N PRO A 599 18.32 -8.53 -25.81
CA PRO A 599 17.92 -9.72 -25.07
C PRO A 599 16.55 -9.56 -24.37
N VAL A 600 15.81 -10.66 -24.33
CA VAL A 600 14.65 -10.83 -23.45
C VAL A 600 15.07 -11.83 -22.39
N LEU A 601 15.18 -11.39 -21.16
CA LEU A 601 15.64 -12.19 -20.02
C LEU A 601 14.58 -12.24 -18.92
N MET A 602 14.68 -13.27 -18.08
CA MET A 602 13.81 -13.43 -16.91
C MET A 602 14.64 -13.91 -15.71
N ARG A 603 14.55 -13.17 -14.59
CA ARG A 603 15.12 -13.55 -13.31
C ARG A 603 14.01 -14.06 -12.40
N LEU A 604 14.08 -15.34 -12.03
CA LEU A 604 13.19 -15.98 -11.07
C LEU A 604 13.85 -16.07 -9.70
N ASP A 605 13.10 -15.76 -8.67
CA ASP A 605 13.50 -15.94 -7.27
C ASP A 605 12.58 -16.99 -6.62
N TYR A 606 13.15 -18.15 -6.31
CA TYR A 606 12.40 -19.31 -5.80
C TYR A 606 12.02 -19.18 -4.32
N GLU A 607 12.65 -18.27 -3.59
CA GLU A 607 12.39 -17.98 -2.18
C GLU A 607 11.74 -16.63 -1.95
N ALA A 608 11.18 -16.01 -3.00
CA ALA A 608 10.48 -14.74 -2.93
C ALA A 608 9.08 -14.82 -3.54
N GLY A 609 8.22 -13.90 -3.11
CA GLY A 609 6.87 -13.71 -3.64
C GLY A 609 6.73 -12.34 -4.33
N HIS A 610 5.64 -11.62 -4.04
CA HIS A 610 5.32 -10.31 -4.64
C HIS A 610 6.22 -9.15 -4.16
N GLY A 611 7.29 -9.44 -3.43
CA GLY A 611 8.23 -8.47 -2.86
C GLY A 611 8.13 -8.34 -1.34
N SER A 612 7.04 -8.78 -0.72
CA SER A 612 6.89 -8.85 0.74
C SER A 612 7.78 -9.94 1.32
N GLY A 613 8.47 -9.65 2.43
CA GLY A 613 9.28 -10.63 3.15
C GLY A 613 10.64 -10.94 2.53
N ALA A 614 11.04 -10.28 1.44
CA ALA A 614 12.38 -10.41 0.91
C ALA A 614 13.43 -9.93 1.92
N SER A 615 14.55 -10.68 2.03
CA SER A 615 15.69 -10.25 2.84
C SER A 615 16.34 -8.98 2.25
N ARG A 616 17.16 -8.30 3.07
CA ARG A 616 17.96 -7.15 2.59
C ARG A 616 18.84 -7.58 1.41
N GLU A 617 19.52 -8.69 1.53
CA GLU A 617 20.43 -9.23 0.51
C GLU A 617 19.68 -9.55 -0.79
N GLN A 618 18.55 -10.26 -0.73
CA GLN A 618 17.71 -10.52 -1.90
C GLN A 618 17.29 -9.24 -2.61
N ALA A 619 16.88 -8.21 -1.85
CA ALA A 619 16.47 -6.93 -2.41
C ALA A 619 17.65 -6.15 -3.02
N GLN A 620 18.84 -6.22 -2.42
CA GLN A 620 20.06 -5.58 -2.93
C GLN A 620 20.56 -6.27 -4.20
N GLN A 621 20.62 -7.61 -4.19
CA GLN A 621 21.05 -8.39 -5.35
C GLN A 621 20.12 -8.16 -6.54
N ARG A 622 18.81 -8.23 -6.32
CA ARG A 622 17.83 -7.95 -7.38
C ARG A 622 18.01 -6.54 -7.97
N GLN A 623 18.27 -5.54 -7.14
CA GLN A 623 18.50 -4.17 -7.60
C GLN A 623 19.81 -4.03 -8.35
N ALA A 624 20.89 -4.67 -7.87
CA ALA A 624 22.19 -4.68 -8.54
C ALA A 624 22.10 -5.32 -9.94
N ASP A 625 21.47 -6.50 -10.03
CA ASP A 625 21.24 -7.20 -11.32
C ASP A 625 20.43 -6.32 -12.28
N THR A 626 19.40 -5.66 -11.79
CA THR A 626 18.54 -4.77 -12.59
C THR A 626 19.33 -3.60 -13.16
N TRP A 627 20.12 -2.91 -12.34
CA TRP A 627 20.88 -1.75 -12.81
C TRP A 627 22.08 -2.14 -13.66
N ALA A 628 22.74 -3.25 -13.35
CA ALA A 628 23.78 -3.80 -14.21
C ALA A 628 23.23 -4.12 -15.62
N PHE A 629 22.06 -4.75 -15.71
CA PHE A 629 21.37 -5.00 -16.97
C PHE A 629 21.07 -3.70 -17.74
N VAL A 630 20.55 -2.68 -17.05
CA VAL A 630 20.24 -1.39 -17.69
C VAL A 630 21.51 -0.72 -18.20
N LEU A 631 22.57 -0.66 -17.39
CA LEU A 631 23.85 -0.04 -17.78
C LEU A 631 24.53 -0.79 -18.91
N TRP A 632 24.46 -2.13 -18.91
CA TRP A 632 24.91 -2.93 -20.04
C TRP A 632 24.18 -2.55 -21.33
N GLN A 633 22.85 -2.52 -21.30
CA GLN A 633 22.05 -2.22 -22.49
C GLN A 633 22.18 -0.76 -22.96
N PHE A 634 22.63 0.14 -22.09
CA PHE A 634 22.99 1.51 -22.43
C PHE A 634 24.44 1.64 -22.97
N GLY A 635 25.18 0.52 -23.09
CA GLY A 635 26.55 0.50 -23.54
C GLY A 635 27.53 1.18 -22.59
N VAL A 636 27.28 1.10 -21.27
CA VAL A 636 28.21 1.61 -20.26
C VAL A 636 29.33 0.57 -20.06
N PRO A 637 30.62 0.94 -20.27
CA PRO A 637 31.72 0.00 -20.14
C PRO A 637 31.81 -0.66 -18.76
N GLY A 638 32.14 -1.96 -18.74
CA GLY A 638 32.30 -2.74 -17.49
C GLY A 638 31.03 -3.38 -16.96
N PHE A 639 29.92 -3.29 -17.70
CA PHE A 639 28.66 -3.95 -17.37
C PHE A 639 28.27 -5.06 -18.36
N GLU A 640 29.12 -5.35 -19.33
CA GLU A 640 28.92 -6.46 -20.26
C GLU A 640 28.94 -7.81 -19.50
N PRO A 641 28.10 -8.78 -19.91
CA PRO A 641 28.14 -10.12 -19.32
C PRO A 641 29.55 -10.71 -19.46
N ALA A 642 30.04 -11.34 -18.37
CA ALA A 642 31.25 -12.14 -18.48
C ALA A 642 31.05 -13.26 -19.53
N ALA A 643 32.08 -13.51 -20.35
CA ALA A 643 32.04 -14.64 -21.27
C ALA A 643 31.74 -15.91 -20.45
N LEU A 644 30.74 -16.67 -20.87
CA LEU A 644 30.48 -17.99 -20.30
C LEU A 644 31.75 -18.84 -20.50
N ARG A 645 32.41 -19.17 -19.38
CA ARG A 645 33.56 -20.09 -19.39
C ARG A 645 33.12 -21.52 -19.55
#